data_0ecab70aa8ca916d84a561d06bfc155c
#
_entry.id   0ecab70aa8ca916d84a561d06bfc155c
#
_cell.length_a   1.000
_cell.length_b   1.000
_cell.length_c   1.000
_cell.angle_alpha   90.00
_cell.angle_beta   90.00
_cell.angle_gamma   90.00
#
_symmetry.space_group_name_H-M   'P 1'
#
loop_
_entity.id
_entity.type
_entity.pdbx_description
1 polymer ?
#
loop_
_entity_poly.entity_id
_entity_poly.type
_entity_poly.pdbx_seq_one_letter_code
_entity_poly.pdbx_strand_id
1 'polypeptide(L)'
;MEREAEGIPVQGGERSGQETERAADREEDRQPGTERYKTFRDPIYGYIYLEESVVRNIIDTAAFQRLRDIRQTSYAPLYPAALHNRFVHSIGVYYLGQIAFNALVRSAENQKTHSGTGRDINISDLLSEDEWRRCRSLFGLACLLHDVGHAPFSHTGEDYYKEGRSDVPIQIFGDPVYQNAIQDGALSANEQHDIQADLDDGKTYSCHWHLFQLTKDPVFVSSVAEEPAAHEIMSCIVALDTFGGFFLDDLERAFVARCITGLTYIREDARGNIKFGELDADQYDIINKKMLMDCVIQLLHSSVIDVDRLDYIIRDATTIGYQSVSVDYQRLLKGITLVKDSQFTFRLGFHKNAVSVIENAVYAHDNEKKWVQGHPTILYEGYLIQETIRIIEEQLAKEYESASTLFSFDSLTEKGSTFKPKKGLESPGGVLRVSFLSDTDLLYLMKNVFFEKAPCVKEYFWRNLRRHPIWKSEAEYRSLFDKSRRKKLKDAANRILGNDRTAIQINQQLLDSIDEGIEKKKKDNKFPGIPIDEMRKRYCQALLDLLPNNGKDGIVLLSTSFFKSNFVKGKVQKLNILFPGQNRPSTLEDVSGILSGNDDSEKFFYLFYYPGEQGPVAVRDFADQLSKRFDEIDKDFQ
;
A
#
# COMPACT_ATOMS: atom_id res chain seq x y z
N MET A 1 -18.54 -32.81 -50.22
CA MET A 1 -19.69 -32.98 -49.31
C MET A 1 -19.72 -31.75 -48.44
N GLU A 2 -20.39 -30.76 -48.96
CA GLU A 2 -20.71 -29.51 -48.25
C GLU A 2 -21.83 -29.81 -47.25
N ARG A 3 -21.70 -29.29 -46.03
CA ARG A 3 -22.82 -29.15 -45.12
C ARG A 3 -22.87 -27.67 -44.68
N GLU A 4 -23.94 -27.07 -45.12
CA GLU A 4 -24.40 -25.74 -44.79
C GLU A 4 -24.57 -25.57 -43.27
N ALA A 5 -24.10 -24.45 -42.75
CA ALA A 5 -24.33 -24.02 -41.37
C ALA A 5 -25.60 -23.15 -41.38
N GLU A 6 -26.69 -23.68 -40.84
CA GLU A 6 -27.92 -22.91 -40.57
C GLU A 6 -27.69 -21.93 -39.43
N GLY A 7 -28.02 -20.67 -39.68
CA GLY A 7 -27.96 -19.59 -38.72
C GLY A 7 -29.07 -19.69 -37.67
N ILE A 8 -28.69 -19.47 -36.42
CA ILE A 8 -29.60 -19.34 -35.28
C ILE A 8 -30.07 -17.87 -35.22
N PRO A 9 -31.38 -17.59 -35.22
CA PRO A 9 -31.90 -16.23 -35.13
C PRO A 9 -31.73 -15.69 -33.70
N VAL A 10 -31.12 -14.50 -33.58
CA VAL A 10 -31.06 -13.71 -32.34
C VAL A 10 -32.45 -13.09 -32.11
N GLN A 11 -33.21 -13.61 -31.18
CA GLN A 11 -34.38 -12.93 -30.62
C GLN A 11 -33.90 -11.99 -29.51
N GLY A 12 -33.83 -10.71 -29.83
CA GLY A 12 -33.76 -9.65 -28.84
C GLY A 12 -35.20 -9.30 -28.38
N GLY A 13 -35.35 -9.08 -27.08
CA GLY A 13 -36.55 -8.50 -26.49
C GLY A 13 -37.13 -9.34 -25.35
N GLU A 14 -37.30 -8.70 -24.19
CA GLU A 14 -38.12 -9.11 -23.05
C GLU A 14 -37.54 -10.13 -22.06
N ARG A 15 -36.37 -9.85 -21.44
CA ARG A 15 -35.96 -10.51 -20.20
C ARG A 15 -35.86 -9.63 -18.95
N SER A 16 -36.01 -8.32 -19.07
CA SER A 16 -35.88 -7.40 -17.93
C SER A 16 -37.11 -7.35 -16.99
N GLY A 17 -38.27 -7.79 -17.44
CA GLY A 17 -39.50 -7.79 -16.62
C GLY A 17 -39.62 -9.01 -15.67
N GLN A 18 -39.13 -10.16 -16.09
CA GLN A 18 -39.31 -11.39 -15.29
C GLN A 18 -38.24 -11.58 -14.17
N GLU A 19 -37.09 -10.94 -14.27
CA GLU A 19 -36.09 -10.98 -13.21
C GLU A 19 -36.44 -10.02 -12.05
N THR A 20 -37.08 -8.90 -12.34
CA THR A 20 -37.59 -7.96 -11.33
C THR A 20 -38.82 -8.51 -10.59
N GLU A 21 -39.72 -9.23 -11.25
CA GLU A 21 -40.85 -9.90 -10.57
C GLU A 21 -40.39 -11.07 -9.70
N ARG A 22 -39.39 -11.86 -10.13
CA ARG A 22 -38.83 -12.94 -9.32
C ARG A 22 -37.99 -12.47 -8.14
N ALA A 23 -37.49 -11.26 -8.17
CA ALA A 23 -36.83 -10.63 -7.03
C ALA A 23 -37.87 -10.11 -6.02
N ALA A 24 -38.97 -9.52 -6.48
CA ALA A 24 -40.06 -9.03 -5.63
C ALA A 24 -40.80 -10.17 -4.89
N ASP A 25 -41.10 -11.30 -5.57
CA ASP A 25 -41.76 -12.47 -4.97
C ASP A 25 -40.91 -13.18 -3.89
N ARG A 26 -39.58 -12.92 -3.84
CA ARG A 26 -38.72 -13.46 -2.78
C ARG A 26 -38.61 -12.57 -1.55
N GLU A 27 -39.13 -11.35 -1.59
CA GLU A 27 -39.13 -10.42 -0.45
C GLU A 27 -40.32 -10.57 0.48
N GLU A 28 -41.44 -11.10 0.02
CA GLU A 28 -42.66 -11.23 0.84
C GLU A 28 -42.64 -12.38 1.87
N ASP A 29 -41.70 -13.31 1.81
CA ASP A 29 -41.59 -14.45 2.77
C ASP A 29 -40.57 -14.20 3.90
N ARG A 30 -40.21 -12.95 4.17
CA ARG A 30 -39.26 -12.59 5.22
C ARG A 30 -39.94 -12.42 6.57
N GLN A 31 -39.77 -13.39 7.45
CA GLN A 31 -39.99 -13.14 8.88
C GLN A 31 -38.96 -12.09 9.36
N PRO A 32 -39.39 -10.98 9.95
CA PRO A 32 -38.48 -10.00 10.52
C PRO A 32 -37.80 -10.59 11.75
N GLY A 33 -36.47 -10.76 11.73
CA GLY A 33 -35.70 -11.01 12.92
C GLY A 33 -34.64 -12.11 12.92
N THR A 34 -34.37 -12.82 11.81
CA THR A 34 -33.24 -13.74 11.77
C THR A 34 -32.15 -13.23 10.80
N GLU A 35 -31.11 -12.64 11.39
CA GLU A 35 -29.87 -12.36 10.65
C GLU A 35 -29.35 -13.67 10.05
N ARG A 36 -29.18 -13.71 8.74
CA ARG A 36 -28.62 -14.85 8.03
C ARG A 36 -27.14 -14.62 7.81
N TYR A 37 -26.34 -15.67 8.07
CA TYR A 37 -24.90 -15.64 7.87
C TYR A 37 -24.49 -16.61 6.77
N LYS A 38 -23.56 -16.19 5.92
CA LYS A 38 -22.79 -17.06 5.04
C LYS A 38 -21.45 -17.40 5.68
N THR A 39 -20.96 -18.61 5.42
CA THR A 39 -19.73 -19.13 6.03
C THR A 39 -18.64 -19.25 4.99
N PHE A 40 -17.48 -18.68 5.27
CA PHE A 40 -16.25 -18.87 4.52
C PHE A 40 -15.30 -19.73 5.34
N ARG A 41 -14.64 -20.69 4.69
CA ARG A 41 -13.58 -21.46 5.33
C ARG A 41 -12.21 -20.91 4.94
N ASP A 42 -11.51 -20.39 5.93
CA ASP A 42 -10.14 -19.91 5.80
C ASP A 42 -9.16 -20.98 6.36
N PRO A 43 -8.01 -21.24 5.70
CA PRO A 43 -7.06 -22.25 6.15
C PRO A 43 -6.37 -21.88 7.48
N ILE A 44 -6.35 -20.60 7.84
CA ILE A 44 -5.69 -20.06 9.04
C ILE A 44 -6.68 -19.93 10.21
N TYR A 45 -7.83 -19.30 9.93
CA TYR A 45 -8.80 -18.90 10.97
C TYR A 45 -9.97 -19.87 11.12
N GLY A 46 -10.09 -20.85 10.23
CA GLY A 46 -11.20 -21.80 10.25
C GLY A 46 -12.46 -21.23 9.59
N TYR A 47 -13.57 -21.19 10.31
CA TYR A 47 -14.83 -20.70 9.78
C TYR A 47 -15.06 -19.23 10.13
N ILE A 48 -15.26 -18.41 9.09
CA ILE A 48 -15.56 -16.98 9.19
C ILE A 48 -17.01 -16.76 8.77
N TYR A 49 -17.78 -16.09 9.62
CA TYR A 49 -19.20 -15.82 9.41
C TYR A 49 -19.39 -14.36 9.01
N LEU A 50 -20.08 -14.13 7.91
CA LEU A 50 -20.44 -12.79 7.44
C LEU A 50 -21.95 -12.72 7.21
N GLU A 51 -22.53 -11.57 7.48
CA GLU A 51 -23.94 -11.32 7.20
C GLU A 51 -24.25 -11.54 5.72
N GLU A 52 -25.36 -12.18 5.41
CA GLU A 52 -25.75 -12.47 4.03
C GLU A 52 -25.90 -11.20 3.19
N SER A 53 -26.35 -10.10 3.80
CA SER A 53 -26.45 -8.77 3.17
C SER A 53 -25.09 -8.25 2.72
N VAL A 54 -24.07 -8.36 3.58
CA VAL A 54 -22.68 -7.96 3.28
C VAL A 54 -22.10 -8.84 2.18
N VAL A 55 -22.34 -10.15 2.24
CA VAL A 55 -21.83 -11.05 1.20
C VAL A 55 -22.47 -10.74 -0.14
N ARG A 56 -23.79 -10.58 -0.21
CA ARG A 56 -24.50 -10.32 -1.47
C ARG A 56 -24.11 -8.98 -2.10
N ASN A 57 -24.03 -7.94 -1.29
CA ASN A 57 -23.94 -6.57 -1.78
C ASN A 57 -22.51 -6.02 -1.85
N ILE A 58 -21.54 -6.73 -1.26
CA ILE A 58 -20.12 -6.35 -1.29
C ILE A 58 -19.28 -7.49 -1.85
N ILE A 59 -19.22 -8.64 -1.17
CA ILE A 59 -18.29 -9.72 -1.53
C ILE A 59 -18.62 -10.29 -2.91
N ASP A 60 -19.90 -10.51 -3.22
CA ASP A 60 -20.35 -11.08 -4.48
C ASP A 60 -20.36 -10.06 -5.65
N THR A 61 -19.91 -8.81 -5.43
CA THR A 61 -19.78 -7.80 -6.49
C THR A 61 -18.48 -7.98 -7.29
N ALA A 62 -18.50 -7.57 -8.55
CA ALA A 62 -17.32 -7.66 -9.42
C ALA A 62 -16.12 -6.86 -8.87
N ALA A 63 -16.36 -5.69 -8.27
CA ALA A 63 -15.32 -4.86 -7.67
C ALA A 63 -14.57 -5.59 -6.53
N PHE A 64 -15.28 -6.31 -5.66
CA PHE A 64 -14.65 -7.09 -4.61
C PHE A 64 -14.07 -8.41 -5.13
N GLN A 65 -14.78 -9.10 -6.05
CA GLN A 65 -14.29 -10.34 -6.68
C GLN A 65 -12.99 -10.13 -7.46
N ARG A 66 -12.74 -8.94 -7.99
CA ARG A 66 -11.46 -8.55 -8.61
C ARG A 66 -10.25 -8.89 -7.73
N LEU A 67 -10.39 -8.77 -6.40
CA LEU A 67 -9.31 -9.07 -5.45
C LEU A 67 -8.83 -10.52 -5.49
N ARG A 68 -9.61 -11.47 -6.05
CA ARG A 68 -9.18 -12.85 -6.27
C ARG A 68 -8.04 -12.96 -7.27
N ASP A 69 -7.98 -12.03 -8.20
CA ASP A 69 -7.00 -11.97 -9.28
C ASP A 69 -5.89 -10.94 -9.00
N ILE A 70 -5.78 -10.47 -7.76
CA ILE A 70 -4.65 -9.64 -7.29
C ILE A 70 -3.88 -10.42 -6.22
N ARG A 71 -2.65 -10.76 -6.52
CA ARG A 71 -1.76 -11.44 -5.57
C ARG A 71 -1.37 -10.51 -4.44
N GLN A 72 -1.39 -11.04 -3.22
CA GLN A 72 -0.94 -10.31 -2.04
C GLN A 72 0.53 -9.90 -2.14
N THR A 73 1.36 -10.80 -2.71
CA THR A 73 2.81 -10.65 -2.73
C THR A 73 3.43 -11.12 -4.04
N SER A 74 4.65 -10.67 -4.33
CA SER A 74 5.48 -11.13 -5.45
C SER A 74 6.47 -12.25 -5.06
N TYR A 75 6.16 -13.04 -4.03
CA TYR A 75 7.09 -14.05 -3.47
C TYR A 75 7.16 -15.36 -4.26
N ALA A 76 6.22 -15.62 -5.17
CA ALA A 76 6.13 -16.86 -5.92
C ALA A 76 7.43 -17.32 -6.63
N PRO A 77 8.33 -16.44 -7.11
CA PRO A 77 9.61 -16.86 -7.67
C PRO A 77 10.51 -17.65 -6.72
N LEU A 78 10.45 -17.34 -5.44
CA LEU A 78 11.24 -18.00 -4.39
C LEU A 78 10.40 -18.99 -3.60
N TYR A 79 9.12 -18.67 -3.38
CA TYR A 79 8.15 -19.48 -2.64
C TYR A 79 6.96 -19.81 -3.54
N PRO A 80 7.00 -20.91 -4.31
CA PRO A 80 5.97 -21.21 -5.33
C PRO A 80 4.54 -21.34 -4.79
N ALA A 81 4.38 -21.64 -3.50
CA ALA A 81 3.07 -21.72 -2.84
C ALA A 81 2.50 -20.35 -2.43
N ALA A 82 3.28 -19.26 -2.49
CA ALA A 82 2.83 -17.91 -2.16
C ALA A 82 1.97 -17.33 -3.30
N LEU A 83 0.76 -17.86 -3.45
CA LEU A 83 -0.23 -17.50 -4.48
C LEU A 83 -1.51 -16.94 -3.87
N HIS A 84 -1.53 -16.68 -2.57
CA HIS A 84 -2.68 -16.07 -1.90
C HIS A 84 -2.92 -14.65 -2.43
N ASN A 85 -4.17 -14.24 -2.36
CA ASN A 85 -4.65 -13.02 -3.01
C ASN A 85 -5.28 -12.07 -2.00
N ARG A 86 -5.56 -10.84 -2.43
CA ARG A 86 -6.15 -9.80 -1.62
C ARG A 86 -7.56 -10.14 -1.13
N PHE A 87 -8.30 -11.00 -1.84
CA PHE A 87 -9.62 -11.45 -1.43
C PHE A 87 -9.59 -12.20 -0.09
N VAL A 88 -8.74 -13.21 0.04
CA VAL A 88 -8.65 -13.99 1.29
C VAL A 88 -8.05 -13.16 2.42
N HIS A 89 -7.16 -12.24 2.11
CA HIS A 89 -6.60 -11.28 3.05
C HIS A 89 -7.70 -10.37 3.62
N SER A 90 -8.49 -9.70 2.78
CA SER A 90 -9.57 -8.81 3.24
C SER A 90 -10.59 -9.53 4.14
N ILE A 91 -10.92 -10.79 3.85
CA ILE A 91 -11.79 -11.60 4.72
C ILE A 91 -11.10 -11.93 6.04
N GLY A 92 -9.79 -12.21 6.03
CA GLY A 92 -8.99 -12.42 7.24
C GLY A 92 -8.91 -11.18 8.11
N VAL A 93 -8.67 -10.02 7.52
CA VAL A 93 -8.66 -8.71 8.21
C VAL A 93 -10.01 -8.41 8.85
N TYR A 94 -11.11 -8.67 8.13
CA TYR A 94 -12.45 -8.57 8.74
C TYR A 94 -12.59 -9.44 9.98
N TYR A 95 -12.18 -10.71 9.91
CA TYR A 95 -12.27 -11.64 11.03
C TYR A 95 -11.47 -11.16 12.25
N LEU A 96 -10.21 -10.79 12.03
CA LEU A 96 -9.36 -10.25 13.09
C LEU A 96 -9.90 -8.92 13.64
N GLY A 97 -10.44 -8.08 12.78
CA GLY A 97 -11.08 -6.82 13.13
C GLY A 97 -12.26 -7.01 14.08
N GLN A 98 -13.12 -8.00 13.83
CA GLN A 98 -14.24 -8.30 14.73
C GLN A 98 -13.77 -8.76 16.13
N ILE A 99 -12.69 -9.53 16.20
CA ILE A 99 -12.09 -9.93 17.49
C ILE A 99 -11.49 -8.73 18.22
N ALA A 100 -10.76 -7.87 17.50
CA ALA A 100 -10.15 -6.66 18.05
C ALA A 100 -11.21 -5.68 18.56
N PHE A 101 -12.26 -5.43 17.78
CA PHE A 101 -13.36 -4.56 18.15
C PHE A 101 -14.09 -5.06 19.43
N ASN A 102 -14.33 -6.37 19.52
CA ASN A 102 -14.93 -6.96 20.72
C ASN A 102 -14.04 -6.80 21.97
N ALA A 103 -12.71 -6.83 21.79
CA ALA A 103 -11.79 -6.57 22.90
C ALA A 103 -11.83 -5.10 23.34
N LEU A 104 -11.90 -4.18 22.36
CA LEU A 104 -12.05 -2.75 22.62
C LEU A 104 -13.34 -2.44 23.40
N VAL A 105 -14.50 -2.98 22.96
CA VAL A 105 -15.79 -2.80 23.65
C VAL A 105 -15.72 -3.27 25.10
N ARG A 106 -15.21 -4.48 25.34
CA ARG A 106 -15.01 -4.99 26.72
C ARG A 106 -14.10 -4.11 27.55
N SER A 107 -13.08 -3.50 26.93
CA SER A 107 -12.24 -2.55 27.65
C SER A 107 -12.99 -1.26 27.97
N ALA A 108 -13.80 -0.75 27.03
CA ALA A 108 -14.61 0.46 27.22
C ALA A 108 -15.61 0.30 28.39
N GLU A 109 -16.17 -0.90 28.57
CA GLU A 109 -17.05 -1.22 29.72
C GLU A 109 -16.35 -1.15 31.08
N ASN A 110 -15.03 -1.40 31.11
CA ASN A 110 -14.25 -1.49 32.33
C ASN A 110 -13.36 -0.25 32.60
N GLN A 111 -13.25 0.67 31.66
CA GLN A 111 -12.44 1.89 31.77
C GLN A 111 -13.33 3.13 31.86
N LYS A 112 -12.84 4.16 32.58
CA LYS A 112 -13.58 5.40 32.81
C LYS A 112 -12.87 6.59 32.21
N THR A 113 -13.64 7.56 31.71
CA THR A 113 -13.18 8.86 31.27
C THR A 113 -13.97 9.96 32.00
N HIS A 114 -13.42 11.19 31.98
CA HIS A 114 -14.07 12.34 32.56
C HIS A 114 -15.07 12.94 31.58
N SER A 115 -16.33 13.10 31.99
CA SER A 115 -17.36 13.74 31.15
C SER A 115 -17.40 15.26 31.36
N GLY A 116 -18.00 15.96 30.43
CA GLY A 116 -18.27 17.39 30.53
C GLY A 116 -19.12 17.78 31.74
N THR A 117 -19.85 16.84 32.33
CA THR A 117 -20.62 17.07 33.58
C THR A 117 -19.76 17.02 34.84
N GLY A 118 -18.46 16.84 34.74
CA GLY A 118 -17.55 16.74 35.87
C GLY A 118 -17.59 15.37 36.59
N ARG A 119 -18.19 14.35 36.00
CA ARG A 119 -18.28 12.99 36.56
C ARG A 119 -17.49 12.01 35.72
N ASP A 120 -16.95 10.98 36.35
CA ASP A 120 -16.37 9.84 35.65
C ASP A 120 -17.50 8.92 35.15
N ILE A 121 -17.52 8.68 33.84
CA ILE A 121 -18.42 7.74 33.16
C ILE A 121 -17.61 6.57 32.59
N ASN A 122 -18.24 5.43 32.35
CA ASN A 122 -17.59 4.37 31.58
C ASN A 122 -17.41 4.83 30.13
N ILE A 123 -16.31 4.44 29.50
CA ILE A 123 -16.05 4.81 28.10
C ILE A 123 -17.13 4.20 27.19
N SER A 124 -17.69 3.03 27.56
CA SER A 124 -18.84 2.44 26.86
C SER A 124 -20.07 3.34 26.79
N ASP A 125 -20.26 4.20 27.79
CA ASP A 125 -21.43 5.09 27.90
C ASP A 125 -21.33 6.32 26.95
N LEU A 126 -20.17 6.50 26.27
CA LEU A 126 -20.00 7.54 25.25
C LEU A 126 -20.85 7.30 24.00
N LEU A 127 -21.19 6.05 23.72
CA LEU A 127 -22.05 5.65 22.60
C LEU A 127 -23.25 4.85 23.11
N SER A 128 -24.41 5.08 22.53
CA SER A 128 -25.58 4.23 22.73
C SER A 128 -25.35 2.83 22.14
N GLU A 129 -26.19 1.87 22.49
CA GLU A 129 -26.11 0.50 21.97
C GLU A 129 -26.24 0.44 20.43
N ASP A 130 -27.09 1.30 19.86
CA ASP A 130 -27.27 1.39 18.42
C ASP A 130 -26.05 2.03 17.73
N GLU A 131 -25.44 3.08 18.34
CA GLU A 131 -24.19 3.67 17.84
C GLU A 131 -23.05 2.65 17.89
N TRP A 132 -22.92 1.83 18.94
CA TRP A 132 -21.93 0.76 19.02
C TRP A 132 -22.14 -0.30 17.93
N ARG A 133 -23.38 -0.71 17.71
CA ARG A 133 -23.74 -1.68 16.66
C ARG A 133 -23.38 -1.11 15.28
N ARG A 134 -23.73 0.15 15.03
CA ARG A 134 -23.43 0.83 13.78
C ARG A 134 -21.93 1.02 13.57
N CYS A 135 -21.19 1.47 14.59
CA CYS A 135 -19.73 1.61 14.56
C CYS A 135 -19.05 0.28 14.21
N ARG A 136 -19.50 -0.84 14.82
CA ARG A 136 -19.01 -2.18 14.49
C ARG A 136 -19.22 -2.54 13.03
N SER A 137 -20.42 -2.27 12.51
CA SER A 137 -20.75 -2.55 11.10
C SER A 137 -19.85 -1.75 10.16
N LEU A 138 -19.72 -0.44 10.37
CA LEU A 138 -18.86 0.44 9.57
C LEU A 138 -17.38 0.04 9.65
N PHE A 139 -16.89 -0.30 10.84
CA PHE A 139 -15.54 -0.80 11.01
C PHE A 139 -15.32 -2.13 10.28
N GLY A 140 -16.29 -3.03 10.33
CA GLY A 140 -16.27 -4.29 9.56
C GLY A 140 -16.21 -4.05 8.06
N LEU A 141 -16.99 -3.07 7.56
CA LEU A 141 -16.93 -2.63 6.15
C LEU A 141 -15.55 -2.07 5.80
N ALA A 142 -14.97 -1.23 6.66
CA ALA A 142 -13.62 -0.71 6.45
C ALA A 142 -12.58 -1.85 6.37
N CYS A 143 -12.67 -2.85 7.25
CA CYS A 143 -11.80 -4.03 7.20
C CYS A 143 -11.94 -4.84 5.90
N LEU A 144 -13.14 -4.96 5.34
CA LEU A 144 -13.35 -5.64 4.06
C LEU A 144 -12.82 -4.83 2.89
N LEU A 145 -13.01 -3.51 2.92
CA LEU A 145 -12.80 -2.63 1.78
C LEU A 145 -11.43 -1.93 1.76
N HIS A 146 -10.58 -2.15 2.79
CA HIS A 146 -9.30 -1.44 2.90
C HIS A 146 -8.38 -1.65 1.69
N ASP A 147 -8.48 -2.80 1.03
CA ASP A 147 -7.68 -3.21 -0.12
C ASP A 147 -8.41 -3.18 -1.47
N VAL A 148 -9.69 -2.75 -1.50
CA VAL A 148 -10.54 -2.85 -2.70
C VAL A 148 -9.99 -2.03 -3.89
N GLY A 149 -9.20 -1.00 -3.63
CA GLY A 149 -8.54 -0.16 -4.63
C GLY A 149 -7.10 -0.56 -4.95
N HIS A 150 -6.63 -1.71 -4.49
CA HIS A 150 -5.24 -2.13 -4.72
C HIS A 150 -4.92 -2.29 -6.22
N ALA A 151 -3.70 -1.89 -6.60
CA ALA A 151 -3.19 -2.04 -7.95
C ALA A 151 -2.93 -3.52 -8.29
N PRO A 152 -2.94 -3.90 -9.57
CA PRO A 152 -2.36 -5.16 -10.01
C PRO A 152 -0.91 -5.33 -9.50
N PHE A 153 -0.58 -6.54 -9.08
CA PHE A 153 0.68 -6.87 -8.41
C PHE A 153 0.92 -6.10 -7.09
N SER A 154 -0.16 -5.66 -6.46
CA SER A 154 -0.14 -5.01 -5.13
C SER A 154 0.81 -3.82 -5.07
N HIS A 155 1.63 -3.70 -4.04
CA HIS A 155 2.57 -2.59 -3.85
C HIS A 155 3.52 -2.34 -5.03
N THR A 156 3.77 -3.34 -5.87
CA THR A 156 4.62 -3.20 -7.05
C THR A 156 3.98 -2.29 -8.12
N GLY A 157 2.64 -2.30 -8.22
CA GLY A 157 1.89 -1.46 -9.15
C GLY A 157 1.52 -0.07 -8.62
N GLU A 158 1.62 0.17 -7.32
CA GLU A 158 1.20 1.44 -6.69
C GLU A 158 1.94 2.68 -7.17
N ASP A 159 3.21 2.54 -7.56
CA ASP A 159 4.02 3.66 -8.00
C ASP A 159 3.40 4.38 -9.20
N TYR A 160 2.58 3.67 -9.99
CA TYR A 160 1.85 4.26 -11.12
C TYR A 160 0.69 5.14 -10.70
N TYR A 161 0.11 4.91 -9.53
CA TYR A 161 -0.86 5.83 -8.93
C TYR A 161 -0.18 7.11 -8.42
N LYS A 162 1.02 7.00 -7.83
CA LYS A 162 1.77 8.14 -7.27
C LYS A 162 2.28 9.11 -8.32
N GLU A 163 2.58 8.64 -9.52
CA GLU A 163 3.10 9.46 -10.60
C GLU A 163 2.05 10.39 -11.25
N GLY A 164 0.90 10.57 -10.62
CA GLY A 164 -0.17 11.46 -11.11
C GLY A 164 -0.83 10.98 -12.40
N ARG A 165 -0.64 9.71 -12.76
CA ARG A 165 -1.17 9.11 -13.99
C ARG A 165 -2.58 8.56 -13.83
N SER A 166 -3.17 8.63 -12.66
CA SER A 166 -4.54 8.22 -12.43
C SER A 166 -5.46 9.42 -12.55
N ASP A 167 -6.40 9.35 -13.47
CA ASP A 167 -7.50 10.31 -13.60
C ASP A 167 -8.56 10.07 -12.52
N VAL A 168 -8.13 10.01 -11.26
CA VAL A 168 -9.08 9.82 -10.17
C VAL A 168 -9.89 11.10 -10.03
N PRO A 169 -11.19 11.10 -10.33
CA PRO A 169 -11.97 12.31 -10.25
C PRO A 169 -12.10 12.73 -8.79
N ILE A 170 -11.66 13.92 -8.46
CA ILE A 170 -11.91 14.59 -7.18
C ILE A 170 -13.39 14.59 -6.82
N GLN A 171 -14.25 14.60 -7.83
CA GLN A 171 -15.71 14.56 -7.74
C GLN A 171 -16.27 13.40 -6.91
N ILE A 172 -15.54 12.29 -6.74
CA ILE A 172 -16.04 11.16 -5.96
C ILE A 172 -16.11 11.46 -4.45
N PHE A 173 -15.19 12.25 -3.96
CA PHE A 173 -15.25 12.73 -2.59
C PHE A 173 -16.02 14.03 -2.46
N GLY A 174 -16.33 14.62 -3.58
CA GLY A 174 -16.27 16.02 -3.53
C GLY A 174 -17.51 16.77 -3.61
N ASP A 175 -18.42 16.39 -4.35
CA ASP A 175 -19.34 17.46 -4.64
C ASP A 175 -20.12 17.97 -3.43
N PRO A 176 -20.69 17.19 -2.53
CA PRO A 176 -21.39 17.79 -1.38
C PRO A 176 -20.45 18.25 -0.26
N VAL A 177 -19.39 17.51 0.05
CA VAL A 177 -18.52 17.82 1.21
C VAL A 177 -17.59 18.97 0.90
N TYR A 178 -17.02 19.01 -0.29
CA TYR A 178 -16.11 20.05 -0.73
C TYR A 178 -16.84 21.36 -1.01
N GLN A 179 -17.96 21.33 -1.73
CA GLN A 179 -18.80 22.48 -1.98
C GLN A 179 -19.37 23.07 -0.69
N ASN A 180 -19.79 22.24 0.24
CA ASN A 180 -20.24 22.68 1.56
C ASN A 180 -19.08 23.30 2.39
N ALA A 181 -17.89 22.70 2.38
CA ALA A 181 -16.73 23.25 3.10
C ALA A 181 -16.30 24.61 2.55
N ILE A 182 -16.36 24.81 1.23
CA ILE A 182 -16.10 26.11 0.62
C ILE A 182 -17.21 27.11 0.96
N GLN A 183 -18.48 26.70 0.85
CA GLN A 183 -19.62 27.58 1.12
C GLN A 183 -19.75 27.97 2.59
N ASP A 184 -19.43 27.07 3.50
CA ASP A 184 -19.51 27.32 4.94
C ASP A 184 -18.30 28.10 5.48
N GLY A 185 -17.30 28.45 4.64
CA GLY A 185 -16.10 29.18 5.05
C GLY A 185 -15.20 28.39 6.01
N ALA A 186 -15.33 27.06 6.02
CA ALA A 186 -14.57 26.18 6.90
C ALA A 186 -13.09 26.08 6.50
N LEU A 187 -12.72 26.59 5.31
CA LEU A 187 -11.38 26.62 4.77
C LEU A 187 -10.76 28.00 4.89
N SER A 188 -9.53 28.08 5.34
CA SER A 188 -8.75 29.31 5.22
C SER A 188 -8.45 29.63 3.75
N ALA A 189 -8.20 30.89 3.43
CA ALA A 189 -7.86 31.32 2.08
C ALA A 189 -6.62 30.60 1.49
N ASN A 190 -5.66 30.22 2.34
CA ASN A 190 -4.48 29.47 1.94
C ASN A 190 -4.84 28.01 1.57
N GLU A 191 -5.67 27.35 2.38
CA GLU A 191 -6.13 25.98 2.10
C GLU A 191 -6.97 25.92 0.82
N GLN A 192 -7.83 26.91 0.58
CA GLN A 192 -8.57 27.02 -0.69
C GLN A 192 -7.64 27.22 -1.88
N HIS A 193 -6.59 28.03 -1.72
CA HIS A 193 -5.60 28.26 -2.77
C HIS A 193 -4.77 26.99 -3.05
N ASP A 194 -4.35 26.27 -2.02
CA ASP A 194 -3.56 25.05 -2.16
C ASP A 194 -4.38 23.94 -2.83
N ILE A 195 -5.64 23.78 -2.45
CA ILE A 195 -6.56 22.82 -3.08
C ILE A 195 -6.81 23.20 -4.54
N GLN A 196 -7.00 24.49 -4.86
CA GLN A 196 -7.20 24.92 -6.23
C GLN A 196 -5.94 24.73 -7.08
N ALA A 197 -4.76 24.99 -6.53
CA ALA A 197 -3.48 24.74 -7.20
C ALA A 197 -3.28 23.24 -7.48
N ASP A 198 -3.62 22.36 -6.53
CA ASP A 198 -3.57 20.92 -6.72
C ASP A 198 -4.58 20.42 -7.78
N LEU A 199 -5.76 21.03 -7.85
CA LEU A 199 -6.77 20.78 -8.89
C LEU A 199 -6.24 21.17 -10.28
N ASP A 200 -5.65 22.35 -10.38
CA ASP A 200 -5.12 22.90 -11.64
C ASP A 200 -3.91 22.11 -12.15
N ASP A 201 -3.10 21.55 -11.23
CA ASP A 201 -1.96 20.70 -11.53
C ASP A 201 -2.32 19.23 -11.81
N GLY A 202 -3.59 18.84 -11.66
CA GLY A 202 -4.05 17.46 -11.81
C GLY A 202 -3.58 16.52 -10.68
N LYS A 203 -3.16 17.07 -9.56
CA LYS A 203 -2.74 16.32 -8.36
C LYS A 203 -3.95 15.86 -7.55
N THR A 204 -4.63 14.86 -8.07
CA THR A 204 -5.89 14.40 -7.52
C THR A 204 -5.79 13.82 -6.11
N TYR A 205 -4.66 13.19 -5.75
CA TYR A 205 -4.49 12.59 -4.42
C TYR A 205 -4.40 13.59 -3.28
N SER A 206 -3.68 14.69 -3.45
CA SER A 206 -3.54 15.70 -2.41
C SER A 206 -4.85 16.39 -2.09
N CYS A 207 -5.71 16.59 -3.07
CA CYS A 207 -7.05 17.15 -2.86
C CYS A 207 -7.98 16.24 -2.08
N HIS A 208 -8.01 14.94 -2.39
CA HIS A 208 -8.75 13.96 -1.60
C HIS A 208 -8.27 13.94 -0.14
N TRP A 209 -6.98 14.07 0.04
CA TRP A 209 -6.34 14.17 1.33
C TRP A 209 -6.84 15.36 2.15
N HIS A 210 -6.88 16.55 1.56
CA HIS A 210 -7.40 17.75 2.21
C HIS A 210 -8.88 17.60 2.56
N LEU A 211 -9.69 16.96 1.72
CA LEU A 211 -11.10 16.72 2.00
C LEU A 211 -11.35 15.86 3.23
N PHE A 212 -10.53 14.83 3.48
CA PHE A 212 -10.62 14.05 4.71
C PHE A 212 -10.27 14.83 5.97
N GLN A 213 -9.52 15.91 5.83
CA GLN A 213 -9.14 16.79 6.94
C GLN A 213 -10.18 17.84 7.26
N LEU A 214 -10.98 18.19 6.28
CA LEU A 214 -12.01 19.21 6.34
C LEU A 214 -13.30 18.72 6.97
N THR A 215 -13.25 17.78 7.86
CA THR A 215 -14.44 17.51 8.67
C THR A 215 -14.77 18.79 9.44
N LYS A 216 -16.03 19.19 9.38
CA LYS A 216 -16.62 20.43 9.92
C LYS A 216 -16.38 20.69 11.41
N ASP A 217 -15.24 20.30 11.95
CA ASP A 217 -14.98 20.38 13.37
C ASP A 217 -13.97 21.49 13.66
N PRO A 218 -14.45 22.65 14.17
CA PRO A 218 -13.60 23.80 14.44
C PRO A 218 -12.54 23.56 15.52
N VAL A 219 -12.64 22.46 16.29
CA VAL A 219 -11.73 22.17 17.40
C VAL A 219 -10.44 21.50 16.92
N PHE A 220 -10.42 20.90 15.72
CA PHE A 220 -9.30 20.07 15.24
C PHE A 220 -8.83 20.44 13.84
N VAL A 221 -8.23 21.60 13.70
CA VAL A 221 -7.43 21.96 12.53
C VAL A 221 -6.04 21.35 12.68
N SER A 222 -5.61 20.58 11.72
CA SER A 222 -4.39 19.83 11.89
C SER A 222 -3.53 19.79 10.65
N SER A 223 -2.23 19.88 10.82
CA SER A 223 -1.23 19.51 9.83
C SER A 223 -1.14 17.99 9.70
N VAL A 224 -0.99 17.47 8.49
CA VAL A 224 -0.83 16.04 8.22
C VAL A 224 0.50 15.55 8.76
N ALA A 225 0.49 14.47 9.54
CA ALA A 225 1.72 13.86 10.04
C ALA A 225 2.33 12.87 9.01
N GLU A 226 1.50 12.12 8.32
CA GLU A 226 1.91 11.16 7.29
C GLU A 226 0.86 11.12 6.18
N GLU A 227 1.29 11.11 4.92
CA GLU A 227 0.43 10.96 3.76
C GLU A 227 0.05 9.48 3.61
N PRO A 228 -1.23 9.10 3.36
CA PRO A 228 -1.61 7.71 3.14
C PRO A 228 -0.93 7.14 1.90
N ALA A 229 -0.83 5.82 1.86
CA ALA A 229 -0.35 5.12 0.68
C ALA A 229 -1.34 5.27 -0.49
N ALA A 230 -0.83 5.18 -1.72
CA ALA A 230 -1.66 5.36 -2.91
C ALA A 230 -2.82 4.37 -3.00
N HIS A 231 -2.62 3.11 -2.58
CA HIS A 231 -3.68 2.10 -2.55
C HIS A 231 -4.74 2.39 -1.48
N GLU A 232 -4.38 2.97 -0.34
CA GLU A 232 -5.33 3.35 0.71
C GLU A 232 -6.27 4.44 0.21
N ILE A 233 -5.72 5.46 -0.47
CA ILE A 233 -6.52 6.52 -1.11
C ILE A 233 -7.44 5.93 -2.17
N MET A 234 -6.90 5.09 -3.06
CA MET A 234 -7.70 4.46 -4.12
C MET A 234 -8.77 3.54 -3.55
N SER A 235 -8.47 2.81 -2.46
CA SER A 235 -9.45 1.97 -1.76
C SER A 235 -10.59 2.79 -1.17
N CYS A 236 -10.30 3.96 -0.59
CA CYS A 236 -11.34 4.90 -0.15
C CYS A 236 -12.23 5.33 -1.31
N ILE A 237 -11.64 5.72 -2.45
CA ILE A 237 -12.39 6.17 -3.62
C ILE A 237 -13.31 5.06 -4.12
N VAL A 238 -12.79 3.86 -4.35
CA VAL A 238 -13.58 2.72 -4.81
C VAL A 238 -14.66 2.34 -3.80
N ALA A 239 -14.33 2.32 -2.51
CA ALA A 239 -15.27 1.99 -1.44
C ALA A 239 -16.43 2.99 -1.37
N LEU A 240 -16.14 4.28 -1.41
CA LEU A 240 -17.18 5.32 -1.29
C LEU A 240 -18.00 5.51 -2.55
N ASP A 241 -17.43 5.35 -3.74
CA ASP A 241 -18.16 5.39 -5.01
C ASP A 241 -19.02 4.15 -5.20
N THR A 242 -18.41 2.97 -5.14
CA THR A 242 -19.08 1.71 -5.50
C THR A 242 -20.07 1.25 -4.43
N PHE A 243 -19.74 1.46 -3.16
CA PHE A 243 -20.50 0.98 -2.01
C PHE A 243 -21.16 2.10 -1.20
N GLY A 244 -21.30 3.29 -1.78
CA GLY A 244 -21.84 4.50 -1.14
C GLY A 244 -23.23 4.32 -0.50
N GLY A 245 -24.05 3.39 -1.02
CA GLY A 245 -25.38 3.09 -0.49
C GLY A 245 -25.41 2.42 0.91
N PHE A 246 -24.25 1.97 1.42
CA PHE A 246 -24.13 1.44 2.78
C PHE A 246 -23.97 2.51 3.86
N PHE A 247 -23.69 3.74 3.48
CA PHE A 247 -23.43 4.85 4.39
C PHE A 247 -24.65 5.76 4.47
N LEU A 248 -25.06 6.08 5.68
CA LEU A 248 -26.24 6.93 5.91
C LEU A 248 -25.95 8.40 5.62
N ASP A 249 -24.74 8.86 5.92
CA ASP A 249 -24.33 10.23 5.80
C ASP A 249 -22.82 10.39 5.53
N ASP A 250 -22.37 11.62 5.42
CA ASP A 250 -20.95 11.93 5.18
C ASP A 250 -20.06 11.68 6.40
N LEU A 251 -20.60 11.64 7.63
CA LEU A 251 -19.82 11.30 8.82
C LEU A 251 -19.43 9.83 8.81
N GLU A 252 -20.34 8.95 8.42
CA GLU A 252 -20.04 7.53 8.26
C GLU A 252 -19.04 7.27 7.14
N ARG A 253 -19.18 7.98 6.00
CA ARG A 253 -18.21 7.92 4.90
C ARG A 253 -16.83 8.36 5.36
N ALA A 254 -16.76 9.49 6.06
CA ALA A 254 -15.50 10.00 6.61
C ALA A 254 -14.88 9.04 7.64
N PHE A 255 -15.69 8.40 8.47
CA PHE A 255 -15.21 7.43 9.44
C PHE A 255 -14.59 6.19 8.77
N VAL A 256 -15.27 5.61 7.77
CA VAL A 256 -14.75 4.45 7.02
C VAL A 256 -13.47 4.82 6.26
N ALA A 257 -13.44 5.98 5.62
CA ALA A 257 -12.24 6.48 4.96
C ALA A 257 -11.07 6.66 5.92
N ARG A 258 -11.31 7.19 7.13
CA ARG A 258 -10.29 7.30 8.19
C ARG A 258 -9.80 5.94 8.67
N CYS A 259 -10.68 4.95 8.82
CA CYS A 259 -10.26 3.59 9.15
C CYS A 259 -9.32 3.01 8.09
N ILE A 260 -9.60 3.23 6.80
CA ILE A 260 -8.76 2.74 5.69
C ILE A 260 -7.42 3.48 5.63
N THR A 261 -7.41 4.80 5.79
CA THR A 261 -6.20 5.64 5.67
C THR A 261 -5.40 5.81 6.95
N GLY A 262 -5.93 5.37 8.09
CA GLY A 262 -5.28 5.56 9.40
C GLY A 262 -5.33 7.00 9.94
N LEU A 263 -6.17 7.85 9.35
CA LEU A 263 -6.27 9.25 9.73
C LEU A 263 -7.14 9.45 10.96
N THR A 264 -6.51 9.74 12.08
CA THR A 264 -7.19 10.02 13.34
C THR A 264 -7.88 11.38 13.33
N TYR A 265 -8.93 11.54 14.14
CA TYR A 265 -9.61 12.81 14.37
C TYR A 265 -8.77 13.75 15.24
N ILE A 266 -8.09 13.17 16.24
CA ILE A 266 -7.27 13.90 17.19
C ILE A 266 -5.81 13.73 16.84
N ARG A 267 -5.06 14.82 16.87
CA ARG A 267 -3.64 14.81 16.53
C ARG A 267 -2.76 15.10 17.72
N GLU A 268 -1.63 14.43 17.67
CA GLU A 268 -0.54 14.61 18.58
C GLU A 268 0.53 15.51 17.97
N ASP A 269 1.18 16.32 18.79
CA ASP A 269 2.40 17.00 18.38
C ASP A 269 3.55 15.98 18.18
N ALA A 270 4.69 16.43 17.69
CA ALA A 270 5.87 15.58 17.48
C ALA A 270 6.36 14.88 18.76
N ARG A 271 5.88 15.30 19.94
CA ARG A 271 6.21 14.71 21.24
C ARG A 271 5.11 13.76 21.74
N GLY A 272 4.01 13.61 21.00
CA GLY A 272 2.88 12.78 21.38
C GLY A 272 1.91 13.46 22.35
N ASN A 273 1.96 14.78 22.50
CA ASN A 273 1.02 15.51 23.34
C ASN A 273 -0.18 15.97 22.52
N ILE A 274 -1.36 15.81 23.09
CA ILE A 274 -2.60 16.38 22.56
C ILE A 274 -2.74 17.79 23.14
N LYS A 275 -2.86 18.78 22.25
CA LYS A 275 -3.13 20.17 22.66
C LYS A 275 -4.61 20.44 22.54
N PHE A 276 -5.27 20.61 23.67
CA PHE A 276 -6.60 21.16 23.75
C PHE A 276 -6.49 22.64 24.13
N GLY A 277 -7.31 23.50 23.51
CA GLY A 277 -7.59 24.81 24.02
C GLY A 277 -8.39 24.78 25.35
N GLU A 278 -8.90 25.90 25.82
CA GLU A 278 -9.91 25.91 26.89
C GLU A 278 -11.19 25.25 26.33
N LEU A 279 -11.65 24.16 26.96
CA LEU A 279 -12.78 23.37 26.54
C LEU A 279 -13.97 23.64 27.45
N ASP A 280 -15.15 23.79 26.88
CA ASP A 280 -16.41 23.77 27.62
C ASP A 280 -16.92 22.34 27.84
N ALA A 281 -17.99 22.20 28.59
CA ALA A 281 -18.53 20.89 28.97
C ALA A 281 -18.96 20.04 27.78
N ASP A 282 -19.57 20.67 26.76
CA ASP A 282 -20.10 19.93 25.58
C ASP A 282 -18.94 19.47 24.68
N GLN A 283 -17.86 20.22 24.63
CA GLN A 283 -16.65 19.86 23.87
C GLN A 283 -15.94 18.63 24.45
N TYR A 284 -15.98 18.40 25.75
CA TYR A 284 -15.39 17.20 26.37
C TYR A 284 -16.02 15.89 25.85
N ASP A 285 -17.34 15.82 25.75
CA ASP A 285 -18.03 14.62 25.30
C ASP A 285 -17.76 14.36 23.81
N ILE A 286 -17.70 15.40 22.99
CA ILE A 286 -17.30 15.31 21.57
C ILE A 286 -15.87 14.78 21.44
N ILE A 287 -14.94 15.30 22.23
CA ILE A 287 -13.54 14.89 22.23
C ILE A 287 -13.41 13.41 22.65
N ASN A 288 -14.11 13.02 23.71
CA ASN A 288 -14.10 11.63 24.18
C ASN A 288 -14.63 10.67 23.09
N LYS A 289 -15.71 11.02 22.41
CA LYS A 289 -16.21 10.24 21.25
C LYS A 289 -15.15 10.13 20.14
N LYS A 290 -14.48 11.21 19.80
CA LYS A 290 -13.41 11.22 18.79
C LYS A 290 -12.21 10.37 19.21
N MET A 291 -11.77 10.46 20.47
CA MET A 291 -10.70 9.60 20.99
C MET A 291 -11.08 8.12 20.89
N LEU A 292 -12.36 7.78 21.15
CA LEU A 292 -12.84 6.42 21.00
C LEU A 292 -12.82 5.97 19.53
N MET A 293 -13.26 6.85 18.61
CA MET A 293 -13.18 6.56 17.17
C MET A 293 -11.72 6.41 16.71
N ASP A 294 -10.79 7.19 17.22
CA ASP A 294 -9.36 7.06 16.93
C ASP A 294 -8.81 5.71 17.41
N CYS A 295 -9.27 5.22 18.57
CA CYS A 295 -8.92 3.86 19.02
C CYS A 295 -9.46 2.79 18.06
N VAL A 296 -10.66 2.97 17.49
CA VAL A 296 -11.21 2.05 16.49
C VAL A 296 -10.42 2.11 15.19
N ILE A 297 -10.09 3.31 14.69
CA ILE A 297 -9.26 3.52 13.50
C ILE A 297 -7.92 2.78 13.65
N GLN A 298 -7.27 2.91 14.80
CA GLN A 298 -5.99 2.28 15.09
C GLN A 298 -6.05 0.74 15.16
N LEU A 299 -7.22 0.13 15.29
CA LEU A 299 -7.34 -1.33 15.19
C LEU A 299 -7.07 -1.83 13.78
N LEU A 300 -7.50 -1.10 12.74
CA LEU A 300 -7.29 -1.47 11.34
C LEU A 300 -5.98 -0.92 10.80
N HIS A 301 -5.65 0.33 11.12
CA HIS A 301 -4.47 1.00 10.62
C HIS A 301 -3.72 1.69 11.76
N SER A 302 -2.62 1.11 12.18
CA SER A 302 -1.74 1.68 13.18
C SER A 302 -0.29 1.70 12.74
N SER A 303 0.51 2.46 13.45
CA SER A 303 1.95 2.53 13.14
C SER A 303 2.74 1.27 13.55
N VAL A 304 2.13 0.36 14.34
CA VAL A 304 2.87 -0.74 14.98
C VAL A 304 2.23 -2.10 14.80
N ILE A 305 1.02 -2.28 15.32
CA ILE A 305 0.27 -3.53 15.30
C ILE A 305 -1.20 -3.19 15.04
N ASP A 306 -1.69 -3.66 13.92
CA ASP A 306 -3.07 -3.57 13.47
C ASP A 306 -3.52 -4.89 12.88
N VAL A 307 -4.80 -5.02 12.58
CA VAL A 307 -5.36 -6.28 12.08
C VAL A 307 -4.98 -6.56 10.63
N ASP A 308 -4.74 -5.53 9.83
CA ASP A 308 -4.20 -5.66 8.47
C ASP A 308 -2.81 -6.30 8.51
N ARG A 309 -1.89 -5.68 9.24
CA ARG A 309 -0.51 -6.16 9.40
C ARG A 309 -0.47 -7.54 10.02
N LEU A 310 -1.35 -7.81 10.99
CA LEU A 310 -1.41 -9.10 11.65
C LEU A 310 -1.85 -10.22 10.70
N ASP A 311 -2.84 -9.97 9.82
CA ASP A 311 -3.28 -10.97 8.86
C ASP A 311 -2.16 -11.29 7.87
N TYR A 312 -1.53 -10.28 7.23
CA TYR A 312 -0.54 -10.58 6.21
C TYR A 312 0.70 -11.29 6.80
N ILE A 313 1.19 -10.91 7.99
CA ILE A 313 2.31 -11.61 8.65
C ILE A 313 1.99 -13.10 8.85
N ILE A 314 0.82 -13.42 9.36
CA ILE A 314 0.42 -14.80 9.61
C ILE A 314 0.15 -15.55 8.31
N ARG A 315 -0.51 -14.91 7.36
CA ARG A 315 -0.90 -15.50 6.08
C ARG A 315 0.31 -15.76 5.19
N ASP A 316 1.20 -14.79 5.07
CA ASP A 316 2.44 -14.92 4.32
C ASP A 316 3.32 -16.02 4.93
N ALA A 317 3.56 -16.00 6.24
CA ALA A 317 4.32 -17.04 6.92
C ALA A 317 3.74 -18.44 6.69
N THR A 318 2.42 -18.56 6.70
CA THR A 318 1.74 -19.84 6.46
C THR A 318 1.91 -20.32 5.01
N THR A 319 1.74 -19.42 4.04
CA THR A 319 1.80 -19.78 2.61
C THR A 319 3.20 -20.02 2.10
N ILE A 320 4.21 -19.30 2.63
CA ILE A 320 5.62 -19.57 2.30
C ILE A 320 6.20 -20.76 3.07
N GLY A 321 5.46 -21.32 4.03
CA GLY A 321 5.93 -22.44 4.84
C GLY A 321 6.98 -22.06 5.91
N TYR A 322 6.98 -20.81 6.36
CA TYR A 322 7.94 -20.28 7.32
C TYR A 322 7.51 -20.60 8.76
N GLN A 323 7.75 -21.86 9.17
CA GLN A 323 7.26 -22.42 10.45
C GLN A 323 7.88 -21.75 11.71
N SER A 324 8.99 -21.04 11.58
CA SER A 324 9.62 -20.35 12.71
C SER A 324 8.83 -19.13 13.21
N VAL A 325 7.78 -18.74 12.47
CA VAL A 325 6.92 -17.60 12.81
C VAL A 325 5.54 -18.11 13.16
N SER A 326 5.25 -18.17 14.47
CA SER A 326 3.91 -18.43 14.98
C SER A 326 3.49 -17.26 15.87
N VAL A 327 2.44 -16.55 15.48
CA VAL A 327 1.89 -15.45 16.27
C VAL A 327 0.57 -15.90 16.91
N ASP A 328 0.51 -15.90 18.24
CA ASP A 328 -0.75 -16.12 18.98
C ASP A 328 -1.63 -14.86 18.87
N TYR A 329 -2.28 -14.71 17.71
CA TYR A 329 -3.13 -13.56 17.43
C TYR A 329 -4.32 -13.45 18.38
N GLN A 330 -4.84 -14.57 18.89
CA GLN A 330 -5.97 -14.54 19.82
C GLN A 330 -5.58 -13.91 21.15
N ARG A 331 -4.41 -14.27 21.69
CA ARG A 331 -3.88 -13.69 22.91
C ARG A 331 -3.51 -12.22 22.70
N LEU A 332 -2.95 -11.89 21.54
CA LEU A 332 -2.61 -10.51 21.18
C LEU A 332 -3.85 -9.62 21.15
N LEU A 333 -4.86 -10.01 20.37
CA LEU A 333 -6.08 -9.21 20.20
C LEU A 333 -6.93 -9.16 21.49
N LYS A 334 -6.99 -10.25 22.26
CA LYS A 334 -7.62 -10.23 23.59
C LYS A 334 -6.88 -9.36 24.61
N GLY A 335 -5.62 -9.06 24.35
CA GLY A 335 -4.80 -8.16 25.15
C GLY A 335 -5.03 -6.67 24.87
N ILE A 336 -5.80 -6.32 23.84
CA ILE A 336 -6.16 -4.93 23.54
C ILE A 336 -6.93 -4.32 24.70
N THR A 337 -6.57 -3.11 25.07
CA THR A 337 -7.22 -2.35 26.15
C THR A 337 -7.16 -0.86 25.89
N LEU A 338 -8.10 -0.12 26.48
CA LEU A 338 -8.02 1.32 26.56
C LEU A 338 -7.16 1.72 27.77
N VAL A 339 -6.28 2.64 27.59
CA VAL A 339 -5.34 3.07 28.63
C VAL A 339 -5.49 4.57 28.86
N LYS A 340 -5.74 4.95 30.09
CA LYS A 340 -5.82 6.37 30.49
C LYS A 340 -4.42 6.95 30.52
N ASP A 341 -4.16 7.95 29.67
CA ASP A 341 -2.86 8.60 29.56
C ASP A 341 -2.76 9.82 30.48
N SER A 342 -3.86 10.55 30.61
CA SER A 342 -3.97 11.71 31.50
C SER A 342 -5.36 11.77 32.14
N GLN A 343 -5.65 12.83 32.86
CA GLN A 343 -6.97 13.03 33.46
C GLN A 343 -8.09 13.05 32.40
N PHE A 344 -7.77 13.49 31.18
CA PHE A 344 -8.75 13.77 30.12
C PHE A 344 -8.54 12.97 28.84
N THR A 345 -7.51 12.14 28.75
CA THR A 345 -7.18 11.40 27.53
C THR A 345 -7.04 9.91 27.79
N PHE A 346 -7.51 9.12 26.83
CA PHE A 346 -7.28 7.67 26.78
C PHE A 346 -6.86 7.26 25.38
N ARG A 347 -6.15 6.14 25.27
CA ARG A 347 -5.56 5.63 24.03
C ARG A 347 -5.68 4.12 23.94
N LEU A 348 -5.47 3.60 22.73
CA LEU A 348 -5.28 2.17 22.54
C LEU A 348 -3.97 1.72 23.19
N GLY A 349 -4.00 0.59 23.86
CA GLY A 349 -2.85 -0.03 24.49
C GLY A 349 -3.06 -1.52 24.67
N PHE A 350 -2.16 -2.15 25.41
CA PHE A 350 -2.18 -3.59 25.62
C PHE A 350 -1.98 -3.94 27.10
N HIS A 351 -2.62 -5.02 27.55
CA HIS A 351 -2.32 -5.60 28.84
C HIS A 351 -0.91 -6.21 28.87
N LYS A 352 -0.27 -6.20 30.03
CA LYS A 352 1.06 -6.81 30.24
C LYS A 352 1.20 -8.23 29.69
N ASN A 353 0.11 -8.99 29.67
CA ASN A 353 0.09 -10.38 29.18
C ASN A 353 0.31 -10.48 27.66
N ALA A 354 0.17 -9.39 26.92
CA ALA A 354 0.38 -9.32 25.48
C ALA A 354 1.86 -9.02 25.12
N VAL A 355 2.69 -8.56 26.05
CA VAL A 355 4.08 -8.11 25.76
C VAL A 355 4.86 -9.16 24.96
N SER A 356 4.92 -10.40 25.43
CA SER A 356 5.65 -11.47 24.75
C SER A 356 5.11 -11.80 23.36
N VAL A 357 3.79 -11.64 23.14
CA VAL A 357 3.17 -11.86 21.82
C VAL A 357 3.39 -10.69 20.89
N ILE A 358 3.43 -9.46 21.43
CA ILE A 358 3.82 -8.25 20.68
C ILE A 358 5.25 -8.40 20.18
N GLU A 359 6.20 -8.76 21.07
CA GLU A 359 7.59 -9.00 20.70
C GLU A 359 7.69 -10.06 19.59
N ASN A 360 6.92 -11.14 19.70
CA ASN A 360 6.89 -12.20 18.68
C ASN A 360 6.30 -11.71 17.35
N ALA A 361 5.25 -10.90 17.36
CA ALA A 361 4.66 -10.33 16.14
C ALA A 361 5.65 -9.38 15.44
N VAL A 362 6.35 -8.54 16.20
CA VAL A 362 7.38 -7.64 15.64
C VAL A 362 8.56 -8.45 15.08
N TYR A 363 8.98 -9.50 15.78
CA TYR A 363 10.04 -10.41 15.30
C TYR A 363 9.60 -11.13 14.01
N ALA A 364 8.36 -11.57 13.93
CA ALA A 364 7.78 -12.19 12.75
C ALA A 364 7.85 -11.25 11.53
N HIS A 365 7.38 -10.02 11.70
CA HIS A 365 7.43 -8.98 10.67
C HIS A 365 8.88 -8.67 10.25
N ASP A 366 9.80 -8.57 11.21
CA ASP A 366 11.21 -8.31 10.92
C ASP A 366 11.85 -9.43 10.12
N ASN A 367 11.52 -10.69 10.45
CA ASN A 367 12.01 -11.84 9.69
C ASN A 367 11.49 -11.85 8.26
N GLU A 368 10.20 -11.61 8.06
CA GLU A 368 9.61 -11.50 6.73
C GLU A 368 10.27 -10.40 5.92
N LYS A 369 10.39 -9.20 6.48
CA LYS A 369 11.02 -8.07 5.82
C LYS A 369 12.46 -8.33 5.43
N LYS A 370 13.24 -8.94 6.33
CA LYS A 370 14.67 -9.20 6.12
C LYS A 370 14.94 -10.34 5.15
N TRP A 371 14.26 -11.46 5.34
CA TRP A 371 14.61 -12.72 4.67
C TRP A 371 13.77 -13.00 3.43
N VAL A 372 12.55 -12.43 3.36
CA VAL A 372 11.64 -12.63 2.24
C VAL A 372 11.61 -11.39 1.35
N GLN A 373 11.10 -10.27 1.84
CA GLN A 373 10.94 -9.04 1.05
C GLN A 373 12.28 -8.48 0.57
N GLY A 374 13.32 -8.52 1.41
CA GLY A 374 14.69 -8.08 1.08
C GLY A 374 15.50 -9.07 0.23
N HIS A 375 14.94 -10.22 -0.13
CA HIS A 375 15.66 -11.22 -0.93
C HIS A 375 15.85 -10.72 -2.38
N PRO A 376 17.08 -10.80 -2.95
CA PRO A 376 17.35 -10.23 -4.28
C PRO A 376 16.47 -10.79 -5.40
N THR A 377 16.07 -12.06 -5.34
CA THR A 377 15.13 -12.64 -6.31
C THR A 377 13.75 -11.96 -6.27
N ILE A 378 13.27 -11.62 -5.09
CA ILE A 378 11.97 -10.94 -4.90
C ILE A 378 12.07 -9.49 -5.37
N LEU A 379 13.14 -8.79 -4.97
CA LEU A 379 13.39 -7.42 -5.43
C LEU A 379 13.50 -7.34 -6.96
N TYR A 380 14.15 -8.33 -7.57
CA TYR A 380 14.28 -8.39 -9.02
C TYR A 380 12.95 -8.72 -9.72
N GLU A 381 12.11 -9.55 -9.13
CA GLU A 381 10.73 -9.78 -9.61
C GLU A 381 9.94 -8.49 -9.65
N GLY A 382 9.97 -7.72 -8.55
CA GLY A 382 9.33 -6.41 -8.47
C GLY A 382 9.83 -5.46 -9.58
N TYR A 383 11.14 -5.40 -9.79
CA TYR A 383 11.73 -4.62 -10.89
C TYR A 383 11.20 -5.03 -12.26
N LEU A 384 11.15 -6.34 -12.56
CA LEU A 384 10.65 -6.82 -13.85
C LEU A 384 9.18 -6.44 -14.09
N ILE A 385 8.35 -6.51 -13.04
CA ILE A 385 6.94 -6.11 -13.10
C ILE A 385 6.85 -4.60 -13.35
N GLN A 386 7.53 -3.77 -12.56
CA GLN A 386 7.53 -2.31 -12.71
C GLN A 386 8.01 -1.88 -14.09
N GLU A 387 9.11 -2.44 -14.58
CA GLU A 387 9.65 -2.11 -15.89
C GLU A 387 8.68 -2.53 -17.02
N THR A 388 7.98 -3.65 -16.83
CA THR A 388 6.97 -4.10 -17.79
C THR A 388 5.77 -3.15 -17.81
N ILE A 389 5.26 -2.74 -16.65
CA ILE A 389 4.16 -1.77 -16.56
C ILE A 389 4.56 -0.45 -17.23
N ARG A 390 5.76 0.04 -16.96
CA ARG A 390 6.29 1.25 -17.61
C ARG A 390 6.26 1.16 -19.14
N ILE A 391 6.70 0.03 -19.69
CA ILE A 391 6.72 -0.18 -21.15
C ILE A 391 5.29 -0.27 -21.69
N ILE A 392 4.38 -0.93 -20.97
CA ILE A 392 2.96 -1.01 -21.37
C ILE A 392 2.35 0.39 -21.43
N GLU A 393 2.52 1.20 -20.38
CA GLU A 393 2.01 2.57 -20.32
C GLU A 393 2.59 3.44 -21.44
N GLU A 394 3.91 3.36 -21.70
CA GLU A 394 4.54 4.11 -22.78
C GLU A 394 4.01 3.70 -24.17
N GLN A 395 3.76 2.41 -24.40
CA GLN A 395 3.21 1.93 -25.66
C GLN A 395 1.75 2.32 -25.82
N LEU A 396 0.94 2.22 -24.76
CA LEU A 396 -0.43 2.69 -24.79
C LEU A 396 -0.50 4.20 -25.13
N ALA A 397 0.34 5.01 -24.50
CA ALA A 397 0.43 6.43 -24.79
C ALA A 397 0.85 6.73 -26.24
N LYS A 398 1.70 5.88 -26.86
CA LYS A 398 2.11 6.04 -28.26
C LYS A 398 1.06 5.60 -29.27
N GLU A 399 0.39 4.48 -29.02
CA GLU A 399 -0.47 3.81 -30.00
C GLU A 399 -1.95 4.19 -29.89
N TYR A 400 -2.41 4.66 -28.72
CA TYR A 400 -3.82 4.92 -28.45
C TYR A 400 -4.13 6.39 -28.18
N GLU A 401 -5.36 6.79 -28.54
CA GLU A 401 -5.91 8.11 -28.22
C GLU A 401 -6.54 8.03 -26.81
N SER A 402 -5.77 8.20 -25.76
CA SER A 402 -6.31 8.27 -24.41
C SER A 402 -5.51 9.26 -23.58
N ALA A 403 -6.21 10.05 -22.79
CA ALA A 403 -5.63 10.83 -21.72
C ALA A 403 -5.51 9.99 -20.42
N SER A 404 -6.25 8.86 -20.32
CA SER A 404 -6.27 8.01 -19.14
C SER A 404 -5.12 7.00 -19.16
N THR A 405 -4.58 6.71 -18.00
CA THR A 405 -3.60 5.64 -17.76
C THR A 405 -4.33 4.32 -17.52
N LEU A 406 -3.60 3.22 -17.66
CA LEU A 406 -4.14 1.91 -17.33
C LEU A 406 -4.49 1.81 -15.83
N PHE A 407 -3.75 2.49 -14.96
CA PHE A 407 -3.91 2.50 -13.51
C PHE A 407 -4.84 3.66 -13.05
N SER A 408 -6.03 3.74 -13.60
CA SER A 408 -7.04 4.73 -13.26
C SER A 408 -8.18 4.12 -12.46
N PHE A 409 -8.93 4.97 -11.74
CA PHE A 409 -10.16 4.56 -11.07
C PHE A 409 -11.15 3.88 -12.02
N ASP A 410 -11.33 4.42 -13.24
CA ASP A 410 -12.23 3.84 -14.22
C ASP A 410 -11.82 2.41 -14.61
N SER A 411 -10.52 2.16 -14.76
CA SER A 411 -10.01 0.82 -15.06
C SER A 411 -10.24 -0.19 -13.92
N LEU A 412 -10.30 0.28 -12.66
CA LEU A 412 -10.54 -0.58 -11.50
C LEU A 412 -12.01 -0.91 -11.27
N THR A 413 -12.91 -0.17 -11.89
CA THR A 413 -14.36 -0.25 -11.67
C THR A 413 -15.11 -0.73 -12.91
N GLU A 414 -16.44 -0.82 -12.80
CA GLU A 414 -17.35 -1.15 -13.89
C GLU A 414 -17.32 -0.11 -15.01
N LYS A 415 -16.99 1.15 -14.70
CA LYS A 415 -16.89 2.23 -15.70
C LYS A 415 -15.95 1.82 -16.82
N GLY A 416 -14.78 1.32 -16.48
CA GLY A 416 -13.78 0.84 -17.43
C GLY A 416 -13.14 1.97 -18.25
N SER A 417 -11.86 1.80 -18.56
CA SER A 417 -11.13 2.67 -19.49
C SER A 417 -11.17 2.11 -20.89
N THR A 418 -11.38 2.98 -21.89
CA THR A 418 -11.42 2.58 -23.30
C THR A 418 -10.29 3.26 -24.06
N PHE A 419 -9.39 2.49 -24.62
CA PHE A 419 -8.26 2.91 -25.43
C PHE A 419 -8.58 2.71 -26.90
N LYS A 420 -8.66 3.80 -27.68
CA LYS A 420 -8.91 3.78 -29.13
C LYS A 420 -7.59 3.96 -29.88
N PRO A 421 -7.29 3.14 -30.89
CA PRO A 421 -6.09 3.33 -31.72
C PRO A 421 -6.04 4.71 -32.34
N LYS A 422 -4.87 5.33 -32.38
CA LYS A 422 -4.65 6.59 -33.10
C LYS A 422 -4.88 6.38 -34.59
N LYS A 423 -5.45 7.38 -35.27
CA LYS A 423 -5.69 7.33 -36.71
C LYS A 423 -4.39 7.07 -37.49
N GLY A 424 -4.44 6.04 -38.34
CA GLY A 424 -3.29 5.65 -39.20
C GLY A 424 -2.29 4.69 -38.55
N LEU A 425 -2.55 4.23 -37.32
CA LEU A 425 -1.79 3.17 -36.68
C LEU A 425 -2.64 1.90 -36.61
N GLU A 426 -2.11 0.80 -37.15
CA GLU A 426 -2.67 -0.53 -36.91
C GLU A 426 -2.17 -0.99 -35.54
N SER A 427 -2.99 -0.80 -34.49
CA SER A 427 -2.67 -1.33 -33.18
C SER A 427 -3.03 -2.80 -33.08
N PRO A 428 -2.15 -3.67 -32.62
CA PRO A 428 -2.37 -5.12 -32.56
C PRO A 428 -3.60 -5.54 -31.74
N GLY A 429 -4.05 -4.70 -30.81
CA GLY A 429 -5.19 -4.96 -29.93
C GLY A 429 -6.53 -4.34 -30.39
N GLY A 430 -6.57 -3.57 -31.48
CA GLY A 430 -7.78 -2.83 -31.85
C GLY A 430 -8.23 -1.86 -30.74
N VAL A 431 -9.54 -1.73 -30.50
CA VAL A 431 -10.08 -0.99 -29.36
C VAL A 431 -9.93 -1.86 -28.11
N LEU A 432 -9.15 -1.37 -27.14
CA LEU A 432 -8.94 -2.05 -25.87
C LEU A 432 -9.85 -1.42 -24.80
N ARG A 433 -10.66 -2.22 -24.13
CA ARG A 433 -11.42 -1.83 -22.95
C ARG A 433 -10.94 -2.63 -21.74
N VAL A 434 -10.68 -1.93 -20.65
CA VAL A 434 -10.21 -2.51 -19.39
C VAL A 434 -11.16 -2.09 -18.28
N SER A 435 -11.76 -3.06 -17.61
CA SER A 435 -12.62 -2.89 -16.43
C SER A 435 -12.19 -3.92 -15.39
N PHE A 436 -12.27 -3.57 -14.12
CA PHE A 436 -11.83 -4.43 -13.02
C PHE A 436 -10.38 -4.92 -13.16
N LEU A 437 -9.50 -4.02 -13.56
CA LEU A 437 -8.09 -4.29 -13.83
C LEU A 437 -7.42 -5.11 -12.72
N SER A 438 -6.79 -6.22 -13.09
CA SER A 438 -6.17 -7.20 -12.20
C SER A 438 -4.81 -7.69 -12.73
N ASP A 439 -4.10 -8.53 -11.96
CA ASP A 439 -2.86 -9.17 -12.40
C ASP A 439 -3.06 -9.94 -13.71
N THR A 440 -4.22 -10.57 -13.87
CA THR A 440 -4.55 -11.40 -15.04
C THR A 440 -4.60 -10.58 -16.32
N ASP A 441 -5.12 -9.35 -16.25
CA ASP A 441 -5.17 -8.44 -17.40
C ASP A 441 -3.78 -8.01 -17.84
N LEU A 442 -2.92 -7.66 -16.88
CA LEU A 442 -1.53 -7.33 -17.18
C LEU A 442 -0.78 -8.53 -17.73
N LEU A 443 -0.96 -9.72 -17.16
CA LEU A 443 -0.36 -10.96 -17.70
C LEU A 443 -0.85 -11.25 -19.11
N TYR A 444 -2.12 -10.96 -19.42
CA TYR A 444 -2.64 -11.08 -20.78
C TYR A 444 -1.95 -10.11 -21.74
N LEU A 445 -1.83 -8.84 -21.37
CA LEU A 445 -1.14 -7.82 -22.16
C LEU A 445 0.34 -8.18 -22.36
N MET A 446 1.02 -8.64 -21.33
CA MET A 446 2.41 -9.10 -21.40
C MET A 446 2.59 -10.22 -22.43
N LYS A 447 1.71 -11.22 -22.41
CA LYS A 447 1.82 -12.40 -23.28
C LYS A 447 1.42 -12.13 -24.73
N ASN A 448 0.36 -11.37 -24.94
CA ASN A 448 -0.30 -11.29 -26.25
C ASN A 448 -0.01 -9.98 -27.00
N VAL A 449 0.33 -8.91 -26.30
CA VAL A 449 0.51 -7.60 -26.92
C VAL A 449 1.96 -7.14 -26.88
N PHE A 450 2.65 -7.34 -25.76
CA PHE A 450 3.97 -6.76 -25.51
C PHE A 450 5.12 -7.77 -25.48
N PHE A 451 4.83 -9.06 -25.67
CA PHE A 451 5.80 -10.14 -25.52
C PHE A 451 7.08 -9.97 -26.36
N GLU A 452 6.94 -9.62 -27.63
CA GLU A 452 8.09 -9.40 -28.53
C GLU A 452 8.70 -8.00 -28.40
N LYS A 453 8.00 -7.06 -27.75
CA LYS A 453 8.41 -5.65 -27.68
C LYS A 453 9.28 -5.34 -26.46
N ALA A 454 9.25 -6.20 -25.42
CA ALA A 454 9.89 -5.91 -24.13
C ALA A 454 10.76 -7.07 -23.64
N PRO A 455 12.10 -6.94 -23.61
CA PRO A 455 13.00 -7.98 -23.10
C PRO A 455 12.69 -8.37 -21.64
N CYS A 456 12.28 -7.45 -20.79
CA CYS A 456 11.90 -7.74 -19.39
C CYS A 456 10.72 -8.69 -19.28
N VAL A 457 9.78 -8.68 -20.26
CA VAL A 457 8.67 -9.64 -20.32
C VAL A 457 9.20 -11.06 -20.56
N LYS A 458 10.20 -11.20 -21.42
CA LYS A 458 10.85 -12.51 -21.65
C LYS A 458 11.53 -13.00 -20.36
N GLU A 459 12.26 -12.16 -19.67
CA GLU A 459 12.88 -12.51 -18.37
C GLU A 459 11.84 -12.84 -17.28
N TYR A 460 10.69 -12.21 -17.31
CA TYR A 460 9.60 -12.50 -16.38
C TYR A 460 9.09 -13.93 -16.55
N PHE A 461 8.83 -14.37 -17.80
CA PHE A 461 8.27 -15.70 -18.07
C PHE A 461 9.33 -16.81 -18.12
N TRP A 462 10.50 -16.56 -18.69
CA TRP A 462 11.59 -17.52 -18.77
C TRP A 462 12.64 -17.32 -17.70
N ARG A 463 12.54 -18.08 -16.64
CA ARG A 463 13.42 -18.00 -15.47
C ARG A 463 14.90 -18.25 -15.79
N ASN A 464 15.20 -19.08 -16.79
CA ASN A 464 16.56 -19.32 -17.26
C ASN A 464 17.19 -18.14 -18.01
N LEU A 465 16.37 -17.16 -18.40
CA LEU A 465 16.84 -15.92 -19.02
C LEU A 465 17.06 -14.79 -17.99
N ARG A 466 16.83 -15.02 -16.71
CA ARG A 466 16.96 -13.99 -15.69
C ARG A 466 18.40 -13.65 -15.38
N ARG A 467 18.65 -12.38 -15.12
CA ARG A 467 19.89 -11.92 -14.54
C ARG A 467 20.05 -12.41 -13.12
N HIS A 468 21.30 -12.63 -12.70
CA HIS A 468 21.65 -13.07 -11.36
C HIS A 468 22.35 -11.95 -10.59
N PRO A 469 22.08 -11.81 -9.26
CA PRO A 469 22.80 -10.85 -8.44
C PRO A 469 24.25 -11.25 -8.28
N ILE A 470 25.16 -10.28 -8.26
CA ILE A 470 26.59 -10.52 -8.02
C ILE A 470 26.80 -10.98 -6.57
N TRP A 471 26.29 -10.21 -5.61
CA TRP A 471 26.21 -10.64 -4.20
C TRP A 471 24.76 -11.00 -3.86
N LYS A 472 24.60 -12.02 -3.03
CA LYS A 472 23.30 -12.66 -2.80
C LYS A 472 22.58 -12.18 -1.54
N SER A 473 23.25 -11.36 -0.71
CA SER A 473 22.67 -10.89 0.54
C SER A 473 23.31 -9.60 1.03
N GLU A 474 22.59 -8.89 1.91
CA GLU A 474 23.14 -7.76 2.67
C GLU A 474 24.41 -8.14 3.45
N ALA A 475 24.42 -9.33 4.05
CA ALA A 475 25.57 -9.81 4.83
C ALA A 475 26.81 -9.97 3.94
N GLU A 476 26.64 -10.52 2.74
CA GLU A 476 27.74 -10.65 1.76
C GLU A 476 28.24 -9.27 1.33
N TYR A 477 27.35 -8.33 1.00
CA TYR A 477 27.72 -6.94 0.68
C TYR A 477 28.52 -6.29 1.82
N ARG A 478 28.09 -6.45 3.07
CA ARG A 478 28.81 -5.93 4.25
C ARG A 478 30.20 -6.57 4.44
N SER A 479 30.36 -7.83 4.05
CA SER A 479 31.65 -8.54 4.13
C SER A 479 32.65 -8.11 3.05
N LEU A 480 32.15 -7.66 1.91
CA LEU A 480 32.97 -7.22 0.77
C LEU A 480 33.45 -5.76 0.92
N PHE A 481 32.62 -4.90 1.51
CA PHE A 481 32.87 -3.47 1.57
C PHE A 481 32.84 -2.96 3.02
N ASP A 482 33.92 -2.29 3.44
CA ASP A 482 33.97 -1.57 4.72
C ASP A 482 33.03 -0.32 4.72
N LYS A 483 32.84 0.29 5.88
CA LYS A 483 31.91 1.43 6.06
C LYS A 483 32.24 2.62 5.14
N SER A 484 33.52 2.92 4.94
CA SER A 484 33.95 4.03 4.09
C SER A 484 33.66 3.76 2.63
N ARG A 485 33.97 2.54 2.15
CA ARG A 485 33.67 2.10 0.79
C ARG A 485 32.18 2.06 0.52
N ARG A 486 31.36 1.55 1.46
CA ARG A 486 29.89 1.53 1.32
C ARG A 486 29.31 2.91 1.11
N LYS A 487 29.83 3.94 1.82
CA LYS A 487 29.40 5.33 1.63
C LYS A 487 29.65 5.81 0.21
N LYS A 488 30.87 5.62 -0.30
CA LYS A 488 31.23 6.01 -1.68
C LYS A 488 30.40 5.28 -2.74
N LEU A 489 30.23 3.96 -2.57
CA LEU A 489 29.42 3.15 -3.49
C LEU A 489 27.95 3.58 -3.49
N LYS A 490 27.40 3.96 -2.34
CA LYS A 490 26.08 4.54 -2.23
C LYS A 490 25.97 5.85 -3.01
N ASP A 491 26.93 6.74 -2.83
CA ASP A 491 26.94 8.04 -3.51
C ASP A 491 27.02 7.87 -5.04
N ALA A 492 27.87 6.93 -5.50
CA ALA A 492 27.95 6.55 -6.91
C ALA A 492 26.65 5.94 -7.43
N ALA A 493 26.04 5.02 -6.69
CA ALA A 493 24.75 4.42 -7.05
C ALA A 493 23.63 5.46 -7.14
N ASN A 494 23.55 6.40 -6.21
CA ASN A 494 22.59 7.51 -6.26
C ASN A 494 22.79 8.39 -7.52
N ARG A 495 24.02 8.64 -7.90
CA ARG A 495 24.33 9.40 -9.14
C ARG A 495 23.92 8.64 -10.40
N ILE A 496 24.14 7.30 -10.43
CA ILE A 496 23.70 6.44 -11.53
C ILE A 496 22.17 6.44 -11.65
N LEU A 497 21.47 6.27 -10.54
CA LEU A 497 20.00 6.22 -10.51
C LEU A 497 19.37 7.55 -10.90
N GLY A 498 19.99 8.67 -10.48
CA GLY A 498 19.36 9.99 -10.57
C GLY A 498 18.30 10.18 -9.48
N ASN A 499 17.57 11.29 -9.56
CA ASN A 499 16.54 11.60 -8.59
C ASN A 499 15.35 10.63 -8.78
N ASP A 500 14.81 10.12 -7.67
CA ASP A 500 13.55 9.39 -7.55
C ASP A 500 13.48 7.98 -8.15
N ARG A 501 14.56 7.40 -8.62
CA ARG A 501 14.58 6.00 -9.09
C ARG A 501 15.19 5.07 -8.06
N THR A 502 14.56 3.91 -7.90
CA THR A 502 15.09 2.79 -7.07
C THR A 502 15.85 1.77 -7.90
N ALA A 503 15.60 1.70 -9.20
CA ALA A 503 16.26 0.78 -10.12
C ALA A 503 16.50 1.41 -11.51
N ILE A 504 17.55 0.94 -12.20
CA ILE A 504 17.84 1.34 -13.56
C ILE A 504 18.58 0.21 -14.32
N GLN A 505 18.22 0.03 -15.58
CA GLN A 505 19.02 -0.81 -16.49
C GLN A 505 20.12 0.03 -17.12
N ILE A 506 21.36 -0.41 -16.95
CA ILE A 506 22.56 0.18 -17.54
C ILE A 506 22.92 -0.62 -18.77
N ASN A 507 22.85 0.00 -19.95
CA ASN A 507 23.15 -0.56 -21.26
C ASN A 507 23.65 0.54 -22.19
N GLN A 508 23.97 0.20 -23.42
CA GLN A 508 24.45 1.17 -24.42
C GLN A 508 23.41 2.27 -24.67
N GLN A 509 22.12 1.95 -24.70
CA GLN A 509 21.05 2.94 -24.92
C GLN A 509 21.02 4.02 -23.81
N LEU A 510 21.26 3.63 -22.57
CA LEU A 510 21.37 4.59 -21.47
C LEU A 510 22.58 5.50 -21.66
N LEU A 511 23.74 4.95 -22.05
CA LEU A 511 24.93 5.75 -22.32
C LEU A 511 24.70 6.76 -23.45
N ASP A 512 24.09 6.33 -24.56
CA ASP A 512 23.76 7.18 -25.70
C ASP A 512 22.78 8.29 -25.29
N SER A 513 21.77 7.98 -24.48
CA SER A 513 20.81 8.96 -23.93
C SER A 513 21.48 9.99 -23.02
N ILE A 514 22.47 9.58 -22.21
CA ILE A 514 23.24 10.50 -21.38
C ILE A 514 24.06 11.44 -22.28
N ASP A 515 24.70 10.93 -23.35
CA ASP A 515 25.44 11.73 -24.30
C ASP A 515 24.57 12.76 -25.02
N GLU A 516 23.40 12.34 -25.50
CA GLU A 516 22.43 13.27 -26.12
C GLU A 516 22.00 14.36 -25.12
N GLY A 517 21.80 14.00 -23.85
CA GLY A 517 21.50 14.96 -22.77
C GLY A 517 22.62 15.96 -22.54
N ILE A 518 23.88 15.50 -22.54
CA ILE A 518 25.07 16.35 -22.41
C ILE A 518 25.15 17.33 -23.60
N GLU A 519 25.01 16.84 -24.85
CA GLU A 519 25.05 17.67 -26.03
C GLU A 519 23.92 18.73 -26.07
N LYS A 520 22.72 18.35 -25.62
CA LYS A 520 21.60 19.30 -25.46
C LYS A 520 21.93 20.39 -24.45
N LYS A 521 22.46 20.02 -23.25
CA LYS A 521 22.86 20.98 -22.22
C LYS A 521 23.96 21.94 -22.72
N LYS A 522 24.91 21.47 -23.54
CA LYS A 522 25.91 22.32 -24.19
C LYS A 522 25.26 23.33 -25.12
N LYS A 523 24.30 22.90 -25.96
CA LYS A 523 23.56 23.78 -26.88
C LYS A 523 22.73 24.83 -26.14
N ASP A 524 22.13 24.45 -25.02
CA ASP A 524 21.28 25.32 -24.20
C ASP A 524 22.09 26.21 -23.22
N ASN A 525 23.42 26.19 -23.26
CA ASN A 525 24.31 26.89 -22.33
C ASN A 525 24.10 26.53 -20.84
N LYS A 526 23.63 25.31 -20.54
CA LYS A 526 23.40 24.81 -19.17
C LYS A 526 24.63 24.06 -18.65
N PHE A 527 25.78 24.70 -18.60
CA PHE A 527 27.06 24.10 -18.25
C PHE A 527 27.17 23.45 -16.87
N PRO A 528 26.54 23.96 -15.78
CA PRO A 528 26.73 23.41 -14.43
C PRO A 528 26.30 21.94 -14.26
N GLY A 529 25.37 21.42 -15.08
CA GLY A 529 24.91 20.03 -15.01
C GLY A 529 25.75 19.04 -15.83
N ILE A 530 26.68 19.52 -16.70
CA ILE A 530 27.46 18.64 -17.58
C ILE A 530 28.43 17.74 -16.82
N PRO A 531 29.23 18.22 -15.84
CA PRO A 531 30.14 17.35 -15.09
C PRO A 531 29.43 16.22 -14.36
N ILE A 532 28.22 16.45 -13.90
CA ILE A 532 27.40 15.43 -13.21
C ILE A 532 27.02 14.32 -14.17
N ASP A 533 26.55 14.67 -15.37
CA ASP A 533 26.18 13.69 -16.39
C ASP A 533 27.40 12.93 -16.93
N GLU A 534 28.54 13.60 -17.12
CA GLU A 534 29.78 12.94 -17.51
C GLU A 534 30.27 11.96 -16.45
N MET A 535 30.21 12.32 -15.17
CA MET A 535 30.54 11.44 -14.06
C MET A 535 29.59 10.23 -14.02
N ARG A 536 28.27 10.46 -14.17
CA ARG A 536 27.26 9.41 -14.28
C ARG A 536 27.57 8.43 -15.41
N LYS A 537 27.90 8.95 -16.61
CA LYS A 537 28.28 8.15 -17.76
C LYS A 537 29.47 7.26 -17.46
N ARG A 538 30.52 7.80 -16.84
CA ARG A 538 31.74 7.04 -16.50
C ARG A 538 31.48 5.93 -15.49
N TYR A 539 30.64 6.15 -14.50
CA TYR A 539 30.22 5.07 -13.59
C TYR A 539 29.45 3.96 -14.32
N CYS A 540 28.52 4.32 -15.21
CA CYS A 540 27.80 3.34 -16.02
C CYS A 540 28.73 2.53 -16.90
N GLN A 541 29.67 3.21 -17.60
CA GLN A 541 30.66 2.55 -18.45
C GLN A 541 31.58 1.62 -17.64
N ALA A 542 32.05 2.06 -16.47
CA ALA A 542 32.91 1.24 -15.60
C ALA A 542 32.21 -0.05 -15.15
N LEU A 543 30.90 0.00 -14.87
CA LEU A 543 30.11 -1.19 -14.54
C LEU A 543 30.02 -2.16 -15.72
N LEU A 544 29.77 -1.66 -16.94
CA LEU A 544 29.69 -2.49 -18.14
C LEU A 544 31.05 -3.15 -18.45
N ASP A 545 32.16 -2.41 -18.30
CA ASP A 545 33.50 -2.91 -18.57
C ASP A 545 33.97 -4.00 -17.60
N LEU A 546 33.43 -4.05 -16.38
CA LEU A 546 33.76 -5.04 -15.37
C LEU A 546 33.09 -6.40 -15.59
N LEU A 547 32.14 -6.49 -16.51
CA LEU A 547 31.37 -7.71 -16.74
C LEU A 547 31.76 -8.45 -18.02
N PRO A 548 31.47 -9.77 -18.09
CA PRO A 548 31.66 -10.55 -19.30
C PRO A 548 31.02 -9.89 -20.52
N ASN A 549 31.67 -9.96 -21.67
CA ASN A 549 31.20 -9.35 -22.92
C ASN A 549 30.90 -7.85 -22.82
N ASN A 550 31.61 -7.11 -21.98
CA ASN A 550 31.42 -5.68 -21.74
C ASN A 550 29.96 -5.33 -21.44
N GLY A 551 29.28 -6.19 -20.69
CA GLY A 551 27.88 -5.98 -20.31
C GLY A 551 26.92 -5.86 -21.50
N LYS A 552 27.19 -6.54 -22.62
CA LYS A 552 26.40 -6.44 -23.88
C LYS A 552 24.88 -6.55 -23.66
N ASP A 553 24.46 -7.39 -22.70
CA ASP A 553 23.05 -7.59 -22.34
C ASP A 553 22.55 -6.58 -21.29
N GLY A 554 23.42 -5.65 -20.86
CA GLY A 554 23.11 -4.66 -19.84
C GLY A 554 23.11 -5.22 -18.41
N ILE A 555 23.13 -4.29 -17.46
CA ILE A 555 23.14 -4.54 -16.02
C ILE A 555 21.92 -3.87 -15.39
N VAL A 556 21.33 -4.48 -14.38
CA VAL A 556 20.34 -3.80 -13.54
C VAL A 556 20.98 -3.45 -12.22
N LEU A 557 21.02 -2.15 -11.91
CA LEU A 557 21.35 -1.61 -10.59
C LEU A 557 20.04 -1.37 -9.84
N LEU A 558 19.87 -2.02 -8.68
CA LEU A 558 18.69 -1.90 -7.84
C LEU A 558 19.14 -1.49 -6.44
N SER A 559 18.68 -0.32 -5.99
CA SER A 559 18.96 0.24 -4.67
C SER A 559 17.93 -0.25 -3.66
N THR A 560 18.40 -0.63 -2.48
CA THR A 560 17.55 -0.99 -1.35
C THR A 560 18.16 -0.47 -0.05
N SER A 561 17.37 -0.46 1.02
CA SER A 561 17.86 -0.06 2.35
C SER A 561 18.38 -1.26 3.09
N PHE A 562 19.42 -1.07 3.91
CA PHE A 562 19.79 -2.06 4.90
C PHE A 562 18.61 -2.35 5.83
N PHE A 563 18.49 -3.59 6.23
CA PHE A 563 17.45 -4.00 7.16
C PHE A 563 17.59 -3.23 8.49
N LYS A 564 16.47 -2.69 8.94
CA LYS A 564 16.30 -2.14 10.29
C LYS A 564 15.14 -2.83 10.96
N SER A 565 15.39 -3.35 12.16
CA SER A 565 14.34 -3.91 12.99
C SER A 565 13.28 -2.85 13.34
N ASN A 566 12.02 -3.25 13.37
CA ASN A 566 10.94 -2.38 13.83
C ASN A 566 11.03 -2.08 15.33
N PHE A 567 11.73 -2.92 16.11
CA PHE A 567 12.04 -2.61 17.51
C PHE A 567 12.86 -1.33 17.66
N VAL A 568 13.70 -0.99 16.69
CA VAL A 568 14.55 0.22 16.69
C VAL A 568 13.81 1.45 16.15
N LYS A 569 12.69 1.25 15.46
CA LYS A 569 11.85 2.37 15.00
C LYS A 569 11.01 2.86 16.18
N GLY A 570 11.26 4.07 16.66
CA GLY A 570 10.68 4.67 17.86
C GLY A 570 9.15 4.61 18.03
N LYS A 571 8.41 4.12 17.03
CA LYS A 571 6.96 3.90 17.10
C LYS A 571 6.59 2.68 17.94
N VAL A 572 7.28 1.53 17.73
CA VAL A 572 7.06 0.30 18.53
C VAL A 572 7.43 0.52 19.99
N GLN A 573 8.49 1.28 20.22
CA GLN A 573 8.98 1.62 21.56
C GLN A 573 7.92 2.35 22.39
N LYS A 574 7.07 3.15 21.74
CA LYS A 574 6.03 3.98 22.37
C LYS A 574 4.70 3.25 22.61
N LEU A 575 4.57 1.95 22.30
CA LEU A 575 3.37 1.19 22.59
C LEU A 575 3.04 1.22 24.09
N ASN A 576 1.80 1.55 24.41
CA ASN A 576 1.34 1.63 25.78
C ASN A 576 1.03 0.24 26.35
N ILE A 577 1.65 -0.10 27.48
CA ILE A 577 1.46 -1.37 28.20
C ILE A 577 0.88 -1.07 29.58
N LEU A 578 -0.27 -1.66 29.86
CA LEU A 578 -0.96 -1.51 31.13
C LEU A 578 -0.58 -2.63 32.10
N PHE A 579 -0.04 -2.26 33.26
CA PHE A 579 0.20 -3.17 34.38
C PHE A 579 -0.88 -2.99 35.46
N PRO A 580 -1.31 -4.07 36.12
CA PRO A 580 -2.27 -3.98 37.23
C PRO A 580 -1.76 -3.07 38.34
N GLY A 581 -2.62 -2.16 38.78
CA GLY A 581 -2.30 -1.22 39.88
C GLY A 581 -1.46 -0.02 39.50
N GLN A 582 -1.12 0.17 38.22
CA GLN A 582 -0.49 1.39 37.74
C GLN A 582 -1.54 2.40 37.26
N ASN A 583 -1.32 3.66 37.60
CA ASN A 583 -2.18 4.77 37.16
C ASN A 583 -1.75 5.37 35.81
N ARG A 584 -0.58 4.99 35.30
CA ARG A 584 -0.04 5.40 33.99
C ARG A 584 0.49 4.19 33.25
N PRO A 585 0.34 4.13 31.92
CA PRO A 585 0.95 3.07 31.12
C PRO A 585 2.49 3.19 31.15
N SER A 586 3.16 2.05 31.08
CA SER A 586 4.57 1.96 30.70
C SER A 586 4.65 1.87 29.18
N THR A 587 5.78 2.31 28.60
CA THR A 587 6.03 2.06 27.17
C THR A 587 6.62 0.67 26.97
N LEU A 588 6.52 0.12 25.76
CA LEU A 588 7.18 -1.16 25.45
C LEU A 588 8.70 -1.06 25.64
N GLU A 589 9.29 0.10 25.39
CA GLU A 589 10.71 0.38 25.64
C GLU A 589 11.09 0.19 27.12
N ASP A 590 10.24 0.59 28.03
CA ASP A 590 10.48 0.47 29.48
C ASP A 590 10.46 -0.99 29.96
N VAL A 591 9.76 -1.90 29.26
CA VAL A 591 9.47 -3.25 29.72
C VAL A 591 10.08 -4.36 28.86
N SER A 592 10.57 -4.04 27.66
CA SER A 592 11.20 -4.99 26.74
C SER A 592 12.72 -4.83 26.74
N GLY A 593 13.42 -5.93 26.99
CA GLY A 593 14.90 -5.97 26.97
C GLY A 593 15.52 -6.10 25.57
N ILE A 594 14.72 -6.09 24.48
CA ILE A 594 15.20 -6.40 23.12
C ILE A 594 15.71 -5.14 22.37
N LEU A 595 15.60 -3.96 22.96
CA LEU A 595 15.69 -2.67 22.29
C LEU A 595 17.08 -2.06 22.31
N SER A 596 18.07 -2.62 21.60
CA SER A 596 19.31 -1.89 21.34
C SER A 596 19.83 -2.13 19.93
N GLY A 597 19.66 -1.18 19.04
CA GLY A 597 20.20 -1.22 17.67
C GLY A 597 20.67 0.16 17.20
N ASN A 598 21.83 0.20 16.54
CA ASN A 598 22.41 1.41 15.95
C ASN A 598 21.55 1.92 14.76
N ASP A 599 21.35 3.22 14.71
CA ASP A 599 20.61 3.93 13.68
C ASP A 599 21.45 4.14 12.40
N ASP A 600 21.73 3.08 11.65
CA ASP A 600 22.37 3.17 10.34
C ASP A 600 21.34 3.16 9.21
N SER A 601 20.92 4.36 8.79
CA SER A 601 20.03 4.56 7.62
C SER A 601 20.76 4.42 6.27
N GLU A 602 21.74 3.52 6.19
CA GLU A 602 22.49 3.31 4.96
C GLU A 602 21.68 2.54 3.94
N LYS A 603 21.69 3.05 2.69
CA LYS A 603 21.21 2.31 1.52
C LYS A 603 22.36 1.50 0.92
N PHE A 604 22.06 0.38 0.32
CA PHE A 604 22.98 -0.41 -0.49
C PHE A 604 22.30 -0.81 -1.80
N PHE A 605 23.00 -1.48 -2.70
CA PHE A 605 22.45 -1.86 -3.99
C PHE A 605 22.84 -3.28 -4.38
N TYR A 606 22.05 -3.89 -5.22
CA TYR A 606 22.34 -5.11 -5.95
C TYR A 606 22.68 -4.79 -7.40
N LEU A 607 23.57 -5.61 -7.99
CA LEU A 607 23.86 -5.62 -9.42
C LEU A 607 23.47 -6.99 -9.99
N PHE A 608 22.59 -6.98 -10.96
CA PHE A 608 22.13 -8.17 -11.65
C PHE A 608 22.70 -8.22 -13.06
N TYR A 609 23.28 -9.33 -13.45
CA TYR A 609 23.94 -9.53 -14.73
C TYR A 609 23.63 -10.89 -15.32
N TYR A 610 23.94 -11.04 -16.59
CA TYR A 610 23.84 -12.32 -17.33
C TYR A 610 25.18 -13.03 -17.26
N PRO A 611 25.31 -14.23 -16.65
CA PRO A 611 26.58 -14.97 -16.57
C PRO A 611 27.11 -15.43 -17.94
N GLY A 612 26.20 -15.68 -18.91
CA GLY A 612 26.56 -16.22 -20.22
C GLY A 612 27.26 -17.58 -20.13
N GLU A 613 27.95 -17.97 -21.22
CA GLU A 613 28.71 -19.23 -21.29
C GLU A 613 29.97 -19.23 -20.41
N GLN A 614 30.45 -18.04 -20.00
CA GLN A 614 31.65 -17.90 -19.18
C GLN A 614 31.40 -18.20 -17.69
N GLY A 615 30.13 -18.37 -17.31
CA GLY A 615 29.75 -18.64 -15.94
C GLY A 615 29.79 -17.39 -15.04
N PRO A 616 29.57 -17.58 -13.72
CA PRO A 616 29.48 -16.48 -12.76
C PRO A 616 30.83 -15.78 -12.55
N VAL A 617 30.80 -14.46 -12.38
CA VAL A 617 32.01 -13.68 -12.02
C VAL A 617 32.51 -14.05 -10.62
N ALA A 618 33.80 -13.95 -10.39
CA ALA A 618 34.39 -14.04 -9.07
C ALA A 618 34.02 -12.79 -8.26
N VAL A 619 33.10 -12.94 -7.32
CA VAL A 619 32.44 -11.82 -6.62
C VAL A 619 33.44 -10.90 -5.91
N ARG A 620 34.46 -11.48 -5.28
CA ARG A 620 35.48 -10.71 -4.56
C ARG A 620 36.35 -9.89 -5.51
N ASP A 621 36.82 -10.49 -6.60
CA ASP A 621 37.61 -9.81 -7.62
C ASP A 621 36.82 -8.69 -8.28
N PHE A 622 35.54 -8.92 -8.57
CA PHE A 622 34.64 -7.90 -9.08
C PHE A 622 34.49 -6.73 -8.10
N ALA A 623 34.26 -7.02 -6.82
CA ALA A 623 34.08 -6.01 -5.77
C ALA A 623 35.34 -5.12 -5.61
N ASP A 624 36.53 -5.73 -5.67
CA ASP A 624 37.79 -4.98 -5.61
C ASP A 624 38.00 -4.10 -6.86
N GLN A 625 37.73 -4.63 -8.04
CA GLN A 625 37.83 -3.87 -9.30
C GLN A 625 36.79 -2.73 -9.34
N LEU A 626 35.54 -2.98 -8.90
CA LEU A 626 34.49 -1.97 -8.80
C LEU A 626 34.94 -0.81 -7.89
N SER A 627 35.43 -1.14 -6.70
CA SER A 627 35.90 -0.15 -5.73
C SER A 627 37.03 0.70 -6.30
N LYS A 628 38.02 0.06 -6.95
CA LYS A 628 39.16 0.75 -7.56
C LYS A 628 38.71 1.70 -8.70
N ARG A 629 37.85 1.22 -9.58
CA ARG A 629 37.34 2.03 -10.70
C ARG A 629 36.54 3.24 -10.23
N PHE A 630 35.72 3.07 -9.21
CA PHE A 630 34.93 4.18 -8.67
C PHE A 630 35.82 5.21 -7.95
N ASP A 631 36.84 4.75 -7.21
CA ASP A 631 37.84 5.66 -6.62
C ASP A 631 38.65 6.46 -7.67
N GLU A 632 38.96 5.87 -8.81
CA GLU A 632 39.63 6.55 -9.94
C GLU A 632 38.70 7.64 -10.52
N ILE A 633 37.44 7.33 -10.74
CA ILE A 633 36.46 8.30 -11.25
C ILE A 633 36.26 9.46 -10.27
N ASP A 634 36.10 9.18 -8.97
CA ASP A 634 35.95 10.21 -7.95
C ASP A 634 37.13 11.20 -7.93
N LYS A 635 38.35 10.71 -8.13
CA LYS A 635 39.55 11.55 -8.16
C LYS A 635 39.61 12.49 -9.39
N ASP A 636 39.11 12.04 -10.53
CA ASP A 636 39.13 12.82 -11.76
C ASP A 636 38.13 13.99 -11.75
N PHE A 637 37.16 13.96 -10.82
CA PHE A 637 36.11 14.99 -10.68
C PHE A 637 36.25 15.84 -9.39
N GLN A 638 37.28 15.58 -8.56
CA GLN A 638 37.68 16.46 -7.45
C GLN A 638 38.57 17.59 -7.94
#